data_3d99aa6474b6de22ba33f06a344a9486
#
_entry.id   3d99aa6474b6de22ba33f06a344a9486
#
_cell.length_a   1.000
_cell.length_b   1.000
_cell.length_c   1.000
_cell.angle_alpha   90.00
_cell.angle_beta   90.00
_cell.angle_gamma   90.00
#
_symmetry.space_group_name_H-M   'P 1'
#
loop_
_entity.id
_entity.type
_entity.pdbx_description
1 polymer ?
#
loop_
_entity_poly.entity_id
_entity_poly.type
_entity_poly.pdbx_seq_one_letter_code
_entity_poly.pdbx_strand_id
1 'polypeptide(L)'
;MKKYFALLNTIVLTFMIHMPLQAQEIDPMSDTWVCNDGLGRVVASMDRGVTRKQVDENCQVGMFYYVWHGQHGAEVKDITRLLEADPVNPAWGSVNQFHWGGKPAMGYYTGGDRFIVAHHMQQLMDAGIDFYFFDVTNAFTYDAQVQVVMDEIDRRMRLGLKYPKLAFLLHSSSEKTSLHLYEKWYKNKPENDHYWFYWNGKPLMMMDYDARKTCDAAVRNHFTLRGSWAWEEGEDKWPWLAYYPQNYNFSNETGKKVYEQMTVATAMHPVSKIGKSYSGGSEPAVNKYGLTARTSRGAFFEEQFKQAIKMHPRVLMLTQWNEWMAQRFVTDESNKALTRPGATPKAGETYFVDVYNQEFNRDIEPSSESLIRDNYYMQLVSNVRKYRGAREIPVPEACKSIDLSGDFAQWDDVTPSFIDEPGDCEYTSSTAQKAESLKRRTNDIVLCKVAKDADSLYFYVQSTKHLIAPSISNAETWMTLLLNSDMNYSNGWEGYDYMISRSGTGDHYYIYTWNGETQKWDEGKEISWIKYANQMMLSMAKSDVALESDVDFDFKWIDNTPKNTTEILDFLCNGDVAPNARFNYRYKGSKLVSPESDALQHVDASGKRARVEVYNLSGVKMMTAVCSTSLKGLGQLCLPQGTYLAKFGNKSKKFTKK
;
A
#
# COMPACT_ATOMS: atom_id res chain seq x y z
N MET A 1 -42.04 -71.89 16.14
CA MET A 1 -41.07 -71.51 15.15
C MET A 1 -41.41 -70.11 14.64
N LYS A 2 -40.87 -69.06 15.20
CA LYS A 2 -40.95 -67.73 14.65
C LYS A 2 -39.58 -67.08 14.90
N LYS A 3 -38.89 -66.78 13.77
CA LYS A 3 -37.60 -66.09 13.76
C LYS A 3 -37.84 -64.62 14.01
N TYR A 4 -37.19 -64.06 15.06
CA TYR A 4 -37.10 -62.60 15.21
C TYR A 4 -35.81 -62.13 14.55
N PHE A 5 -35.98 -61.28 13.53
CA PHE A 5 -34.89 -60.51 12.98
C PHE A 5 -34.75 -59.23 13.84
N ALA A 6 -33.62 -59.07 14.48
CA ALA A 6 -33.26 -57.83 15.14
C ALA A 6 -32.58 -56.92 14.11
N LEU A 7 -33.19 -55.78 13.81
CA LEU A 7 -32.63 -54.74 12.96
C LEU A 7 -31.72 -53.89 13.86
N LEU A 8 -30.41 -54.00 13.65
CA LEU A 8 -29.42 -53.17 14.29
C LEU A 8 -29.30 -51.84 13.47
N ASN A 9 -29.94 -50.79 13.94
CA ASN A 9 -29.75 -49.46 13.36
C ASN A 9 -28.44 -48.89 13.87
N THR A 10 -27.38 -48.96 13.06
CA THR A 10 -26.12 -48.26 13.29
C THR A 10 -26.31 -46.80 12.86
N ILE A 11 -26.51 -45.94 13.86
CA ILE A 11 -26.44 -44.50 13.65
C ILE A 11 -24.97 -44.14 13.45
N VAL A 12 -24.56 -43.96 12.21
CA VAL A 12 -23.28 -43.32 11.87
C VAL A 12 -23.44 -41.82 12.09
N LEU A 13 -23.00 -41.35 13.26
CA LEU A 13 -22.87 -39.94 13.56
C LEU A 13 -21.69 -39.40 12.72
N THR A 14 -21.97 -38.92 11.56
CA THR A 14 -20.96 -38.18 10.74
C THR A 14 -20.72 -36.86 11.44
N PHE A 15 -19.67 -36.77 12.22
CA PHE A 15 -19.07 -35.50 12.62
C PHE A 15 -18.55 -34.85 11.31
N MET A 16 -19.35 -34.02 10.68
CA MET A 16 -18.84 -33.03 9.75
C MET A 16 -18.00 -32.06 10.59
N ILE A 17 -16.71 -32.30 10.62
CA ILE A 17 -15.75 -31.28 10.99
C ILE A 17 -15.96 -30.18 9.95
N HIS A 18 -16.66 -29.12 10.33
CA HIS A 18 -16.64 -27.86 9.59
C HIS A 18 -15.20 -27.34 9.73
N MET A 19 -14.28 -27.79 8.88
CA MET A 19 -13.12 -26.99 8.57
C MET A 19 -13.69 -25.74 7.94
N PRO A 20 -13.41 -24.53 8.47
CA PRO A 20 -13.74 -23.32 7.77
C PRO A 20 -13.09 -23.44 6.39
N LEU A 21 -13.88 -23.33 5.33
CA LEU A 21 -13.33 -23.18 3.99
C LEU A 21 -12.39 -21.98 4.08
N GLN A 22 -11.10 -22.24 4.07
CA GLN A 22 -10.12 -21.17 4.04
C GLN A 22 -10.36 -20.44 2.73
N ALA A 23 -10.72 -19.17 2.79
CA ALA A 23 -10.92 -18.37 1.60
C ALA A 23 -9.64 -18.47 0.75
N GLN A 24 -9.80 -18.56 -0.56
CA GLN A 24 -8.66 -18.54 -1.47
C GLN A 24 -7.88 -17.24 -1.20
N GLU A 25 -6.57 -17.35 -1.03
CA GLU A 25 -5.72 -16.17 -0.78
C GLU A 25 -5.81 -15.20 -1.97
N ILE A 26 -6.16 -13.96 -1.67
CA ILE A 26 -6.21 -12.85 -2.62
C ILE A 26 -4.94 -12.03 -2.43
N ASP A 27 -4.12 -11.96 -3.48
CA ASP A 27 -2.89 -11.15 -3.48
C ASP A 27 -2.93 -10.13 -4.62
N PRO A 28 -3.15 -8.86 -4.32
CA PRO A 28 -3.14 -7.78 -5.31
C PRO A 28 -1.77 -7.55 -5.96
N MET A 29 -0.72 -8.16 -5.44
CA MET A 29 0.67 -7.98 -5.89
C MET A 29 1.10 -6.50 -5.82
N SER A 30 0.77 -5.82 -4.72
CA SER A 30 1.02 -4.38 -4.55
C SER A 30 2.49 -3.98 -4.73
N ASP A 31 3.43 -4.88 -4.46
CA ASP A 31 4.86 -4.68 -4.71
C ASP A 31 5.22 -4.53 -6.20
N THR A 32 4.31 -4.85 -7.12
CA THR A 32 4.47 -4.66 -8.58
C THR A 32 3.89 -3.34 -9.09
N TRP A 33 3.10 -2.63 -8.28
CA TRP A 33 2.48 -1.36 -8.67
C TRP A 33 3.51 -0.25 -8.82
N VAL A 34 3.23 0.69 -9.71
CA VAL A 34 4.16 1.75 -10.09
C VAL A 34 3.54 3.13 -9.90
N CYS A 35 4.36 4.10 -9.52
CA CYS A 35 4.02 5.52 -9.52
C CYS A 35 5.26 6.39 -9.32
N ASN A 36 5.08 7.69 -9.36
CA ASN A 36 5.98 8.67 -8.76
C ASN A 36 5.27 9.33 -7.56
N ASP A 37 6.03 9.83 -6.59
CA ASP A 37 5.47 10.64 -5.51
C ASP A 37 5.21 12.09 -5.96
N GLY A 38 4.65 12.91 -5.06
CA GLY A 38 4.36 14.31 -5.33
C GLY A 38 5.59 15.20 -5.57
N LEU A 39 6.80 14.69 -5.37
CA LEU A 39 8.08 15.33 -5.69
C LEU A 39 8.70 14.79 -6.98
N GLY A 40 8.01 13.95 -7.74
CA GLY A 40 8.50 13.31 -8.95
C GLY A 40 9.49 12.18 -8.70
N ARG A 41 9.65 11.68 -7.45
CA ARG A 41 10.54 10.55 -7.16
C ARG A 41 9.85 9.25 -7.53
N VAL A 42 10.59 8.39 -8.21
CA VAL A 42 10.13 7.05 -8.60
C VAL A 42 9.95 6.17 -7.38
N VAL A 43 8.79 5.56 -7.24
CA VAL A 43 8.57 4.47 -6.29
C VAL A 43 9.22 3.20 -6.86
N ALA A 44 10.14 2.64 -6.10
CA ALA A 44 10.96 1.53 -6.56
C ALA A 44 10.13 0.28 -6.87
N SER A 45 10.43 -0.35 -7.99
CA SER A 45 9.92 -1.63 -8.44
C SER A 45 11.04 -2.37 -9.18
N MET A 46 10.80 -3.58 -9.68
CA MET A 46 11.81 -4.31 -10.46
C MET A 46 12.30 -3.55 -11.69
N ASP A 47 11.45 -2.76 -12.32
CA ASP A 47 11.81 -1.92 -13.46
C ASP A 47 12.56 -0.63 -13.05
N ARG A 48 12.59 -0.31 -11.76
CA ARG A 48 12.99 1.01 -11.25
C ARG A 48 14.00 0.96 -10.09
N GLY A 49 14.85 -0.07 -10.08
CA GLY A 49 16.02 -0.12 -9.20
C GLY A 49 15.91 -1.06 -8.00
N VAL A 50 14.86 -1.83 -7.87
CA VAL A 50 14.85 -2.99 -6.97
C VAL A 50 15.62 -4.12 -7.66
N THR A 51 16.67 -4.59 -7.02
CA THR A 51 17.54 -5.65 -7.58
C THR A 51 17.19 -7.04 -7.07
N ARG A 52 16.40 -7.14 -6.02
CA ARG A 52 15.98 -8.39 -5.41
C ARG A 52 14.66 -8.84 -6.03
N LYS A 53 14.69 -9.91 -6.81
CA LYS A 53 13.55 -10.43 -7.59
C LYS A 53 12.51 -11.20 -6.80
N GLN A 54 12.73 -11.44 -5.52
CA GLN A 54 11.81 -12.14 -4.64
C GLN A 54 11.76 -11.40 -3.30
N VAL A 55 10.58 -11.40 -2.71
CA VAL A 55 10.40 -10.88 -1.36
C VAL A 55 11.14 -11.79 -0.39
N ASP A 56 12.01 -11.20 0.45
CA ASP A 56 12.72 -11.95 1.48
C ASP A 56 11.80 -12.10 2.71
N GLU A 57 11.18 -13.26 2.83
CA GLU A 57 10.25 -13.58 3.92
C GLU A 57 10.94 -13.62 5.31
N ASN A 58 12.27 -13.63 5.36
CA ASN A 58 13.01 -13.53 6.63
C ASN A 58 13.15 -12.09 7.11
N CYS A 59 12.81 -11.10 6.28
CA CYS A 59 12.82 -9.69 6.62
C CYS A 59 11.42 -9.27 7.04
N GLN A 60 11.25 -8.92 8.32
CA GLN A 60 9.98 -8.47 8.88
C GLN A 60 10.00 -6.95 9.09
N VAL A 61 8.89 -6.30 8.78
CA VAL A 61 8.73 -4.84 8.93
C VAL A 61 7.58 -4.55 9.88
N GLY A 62 7.89 -3.93 11.01
CA GLY A 62 6.90 -3.51 12.00
C GLY A 62 6.65 -2.00 11.96
N MET A 63 5.42 -1.60 12.26
CA MET A 63 4.98 -0.22 12.29
C MET A 63 4.45 0.17 13.67
N PHE A 64 4.97 1.25 14.24
CA PHE A 64 4.41 1.86 15.45
C PHE A 64 3.07 2.50 15.11
N TYR A 65 2.00 2.00 15.74
CA TYR A 65 0.63 2.34 15.41
C TYR A 65 -0.10 2.90 16.62
N TYR A 66 -0.69 4.09 16.47
CA TYR A 66 -1.35 4.82 17.54
C TYR A 66 -2.87 4.70 17.41
N VAL A 67 -3.55 4.36 18.51
CA VAL A 67 -5.01 4.16 18.55
C VAL A 67 -5.76 5.15 19.44
N TRP A 68 -5.07 6.12 19.99
CA TRP A 68 -5.57 7.05 21.04
C TRP A 68 -6.29 8.30 20.53
N HIS A 69 -6.38 8.49 19.21
CA HIS A 69 -7.07 9.66 18.61
C HIS A 69 -8.52 9.74 19.09
N GLY A 70 -8.91 10.93 19.59
CA GLY A 70 -10.24 11.18 20.14
C GLY A 70 -10.44 10.70 21.59
N GLN A 71 -9.50 9.98 22.19
CA GLN A 71 -9.61 9.50 23.57
C GLN A 71 -9.29 10.59 24.60
N HIS A 72 -8.58 11.65 24.21
CA HIS A 72 -8.08 12.72 25.07
C HIS A 72 -8.80 14.05 24.83
N GLY A 73 -10.04 14.02 24.38
CA GLY A 73 -10.88 15.20 24.15
C GLY A 73 -11.40 15.29 22.71
N ALA A 74 -12.58 15.89 22.56
CA ALA A 74 -13.26 16.01 21.27
C ALA A 74 -12.89 17.30 20.51
N GLU A 75 -12.31 18.31 21.18
CA GLU A 75 -11.94 19.57 20.56
C GLU A 75 -10.69 19.38 19.69
N VAL A 76 -10.81 19.71 18.42
CA VAL A 76 -9.68 19.72 17.50
C VAL A 76 -8.88 21.00 17.66
N LYS A 77 -7.65 20.88 18.19
CA LYS A 77 -6.64 21.94 18.18
C LYS A 77 -5.46 21.47 17.32
N ASP A 78 -5.16 22.23 16.29
CA ASP A 78 -4.07 21.92 15.35
C ASP A 78 -2.95 22.94 15.52
N ILE A 79 -1.76 22.46 15.85
CA ILE A 79 -0.55 23.27 16.11
C ILE A 79 -0.21 24.12 14.89
N THR A 80 -0.25 23.52 13.70
CA THR A 80 0.06 24.21 12.45
C THR A 80 -0.90 25.38 12.24
N ARG A 81 -2.22 25.16 12.38
CA ARG A 81 -3.25 26.20 12.21
C ARG A 81 -3.17 27.29 13.27
N LEU A 82 -2.87 26.93 14.51
CA LEU A 82 -2.69 27.90 15.60
C LEU A 82 -1.47 28.80 15.35
N LEU A 83 -0.37 28.24 14.84
CA LEU A 83 0.83 29.01 14.49
C LEU A 83 0.63 29.87 13.24
N GLU A 84 -0.17 29.43 12.27
CA GLU A 84 -0.55 30.22 11.09
C GLU A 84 -1.43 31.44 11.49
N ALA A 85 -2.35 31.23 12.41
CA ALA A 85 -3.26 32.27 12.88
C ALA A 85 -2.56 33.35 13.70
N ASP A 86 -1.73 32.96 14.66
CA ASP A 86 -0.86 33.89 15.44
C ASP A 86 0.43 33.18 15.83
N PRO A 87 1.54 33.48 15.13
CA PRO A 87 2.83 32.83 15.39
C PRO A 87 3.52 33.37 16.67
N VAL A 88 3.03 34.47 17.25
CA VAL A 88 3.62 35.11 18.45
C VAL A 88 2.89 34.64 19.71
N ASN A 89 1.55 34.67 19.68
CA ASN A 89 0.70 34.32 20.81
C ASN A 89 -0.40 33.32 20.40
N PRO A 90 -0.05 32.10 19.98
CA PRO A 90 -1.05 31.12 19.55
C PRO A 90 -2.05 30.82 20.66
N ALA A 91 -3.30 30.65 20.31
CA ALA A 91 -4.39 30.34 21.25
C ALA A 91 -4.34 28.87 21.70
N TRP A 92 -3.24 28.49 22.37
CA TRP A 92 -2.96 27.10 22.76
C TRP A 92 -4.05 26.44 23.62
N GLY A 93 -4.82 27.19 24.38
CA GLY A 93 -5.75 26.64 25.37
C GLY A 93 -5.03 26.18 26.67
N SER A 94 -5.60 25.16 27.32
CA SER A 94 -5.11 24.71 28.63
C SER A 94 -3.82 23.89 28.54
N VAL A 95 -2.99 23.95 29.57
CA VAL A 95 -1.88 22.99 29.77
C VAL A 95 -2.49 21.58 29.88
N ASN A 96 -1.78 20.59 29.40
CA ASN A 96 -2.18 19.19 29.30
C ASN A 96 -3.29 18.89 28.27
N GLN A 97 -3.78 19.88 27.52
CA GLN A 97 -4.68 19.63 26.40
C GLN A 97 -3.91 18.99 25.22
N PHE A 98 -4.53 17.99 24.57
CA PHE A 98 -3.97 17.35 23.38
C PHE A 98 -4.19 18.19 22.13
N HIS A 99 -3.19 18.20 21.26
CA HIS A 99 -3.19 18.94 19.99
C HIS A 99 -2.77 18.04 18.86
N TRP A 100 -3.32 18.27 17.68
CA TRP A 100 -2.87 17.69 16.43
C TRP A 100 -1.65 18.47 15.90
N GLY A 101 -0.64 17.77 15.43
CA GLY A 101 0.53 18.41 14.81
C GLY A 101 0.25 18.93 13.41
N GLY A 102 -0.69 18.29 12.71
CA GLY A 102 -1.18 18.62 11.38
C GLY A 102 -2.45 17.85 11.04
N LYS A 103 -2.95 18.01 9.82
CA LYS A 103 -4.19 17.39 9.37
C LYS A 103 -3.91 16.18 8.47
N PRO A 104 -4.36 14.96 8.83
CA PRO A 104 -4.32 13.79 7.94
C PRO A 104 -5.09 14.03 6.63
N ALA A 105 -4.74 13.31 5.59
CA ALA A 105 -5.43 13.40 4.29
C ALA A 105 -6.93 13.05 4.41
N MET A 106 -7.27 12.11 5.27
CA MET A 106 -8.65 11.71 5.58
C MET A 106 -9.37 12.67 6.56
N GLY A 107 -8.70 13.71 7.05
CA GLY A 107 -9.21 14.63 8.08
C GLY A 107 -8.94 14.14 9.48
N TYR A 108 -9.32 14.93 10.49
CA TYR A 108 -9.17 14.51 11.89
C TYR A 108 -10.18 13.40 12.22
N TYR A 109 -9.74 12.35 12.89
CA TYR A 109 -10.50 11.12 13.11
C TYR A 109 -10.31 10.57 14.53
N THR A 110 -11.07 9.54 14.88
CA THR A 110 -10.85 8.77 16.11
C THR A 110 -10.21 7.43 15.82
N GLY A 111 -9.37 6.93 16.74
CA GLY A 111 -8.66 5.65 16.61
C GLY A 111 -9.57 4.40 16.56
N GLY A 112 -10.85 4.55 16.92
CA GLY A 112 -11.86 3.49 16.82
C GLY A 112 -12.75 3.58 15.56
N ASP A 113 -12.45 4.44 14.60
CA ASP A 113 -13.21 4.54 13.36
C ASP A 113 -12.82 3.39 12.42
N ARG A 114 -13.77 2.50 12.11
CA ARG A 114 -13.53 1.32 11.27
C ARG A 114 -13.09 1.66 9.85
N PHE A 115 -13.60 2.77 9.29
CA PHE A 115 -13.16 3.24 7.98
C PHE A 115 -11.67 3.58 8.00
N ILE A 116 -11.23 4.34 9.00
CA ILE A 116 -9.83 4.73 9.16
C ILE A 116 -8.94 3.50 9.36
N VAL A 117 -9.34 2.59 10.27
CA VAL A 117 -8.57 1.37 10.54
C VAL A 117 -8.44 0.49 9.29
N ALA A 118 -9.52 0.33 8.50
CA ALA A 118 -9.49 -0.45 7.27
C ALA A 118 -8.55 0.16 6.21
N HIS A 119 -8.63 1.49 6.00
CA HIS A 119 -7.75 2.19 5.05
C HIS A 119 -6.29 2.21 5.49
N HIS A 120 -6.02 2.40 6.79
CA HIS A 120 -4.66 2.26 7.32
C HIS A 120 -4.12 0.85 7.08
N MET A 121 -4.93 -0.16 7.33
CA MET A 121 -4.50 -1.55 7.15
C MET A 121 -4.21 -1.85 5.69
N GLN A 122 -5.08 -1.42 4.76
CA GLN A 122 -4.84 -1.55 3.33
C GLN A 122 -3.53 -0.85 2.91
N GLN A 123 -3.35 0.43 3.24
CA GLN A 123 -2.13 1.19 2.91
C GLN A 123 -0.87 0.54 3.47
N LEU A 124 -0.90 0.05 4.70
CA LEU A 124 0.26 -0.57 5.34
C LEU A 124 0.55 -1.96 4.76
N MET A 125 -0.48 -2.75 4.38
CA MET A 125 -0.29 -4.00 3.64
C MET A 125 0.31 -3.73 2.26
N ASP A 126 -0.16 -2.72 1.53
CA ASP A 126 0.40 -2.30 0.24
C ASP A 126 1.86 -1.85 0.34
N ALA A 127 2.23 -1.25 1.48
CA ALA A 127 3.60 -0.87 1.79
C ALA A 127 4.49 -2.05 2.21
N GLY A 128 3.93 -3.22 2.47
CA GLY A 128 4.64 -4.42 2.90
C GLY A 128 4.98 -4.44 4.38
N ILE A 129 4.09 -3.92 5.25
CA ILE A 129 4.22 -3.98 6.70
C ILE A 129 3.69 -5.33 7.20
N ASP A 130 4.45 -6.02 8.05
CA ASP A 130 4.12 -7.36 8.53
C ASP A 130 3.42 -7.35 9.89
N PHE A 131 3.71 -6.36 10.74
CA PHE A 131 3.09 -6.27 12.06
C PHE A 131 2.98 -4.84 12.57
N TYR A 132 1.99 -4.63 13.45
CA TYR A 132 1.84 -3.40 14.22
C TYR A 132 2.35 -3.61 15.64
N PHE A 133 2.95 -2.60 16.21
CA PHE A 133 3.18 -2.53 17.65
C PHE A 133 2.49 -1.30 18.20
N PHE A 134 1.54 -1.56 19.12
CA PHE A 134 0.71 -0.50 19.68
C PHE A 134 1.45 0.28 20.75
N ASP A 135 1.24 1.61 20.74
CA ASP A 135 1.70 2.46 21.83
C ASP A 135 0.81 2.29 23.07
N VAL A 136 1.34 1.61 24.07
CA VAL A 136 0.79 1.51 25.43
C VAL A 136 1.81 1.97 26.45
N THR A 137 2.73 2.83 26.06
CA THR A 137 3.85 3.32 26.88
C THR A 137 3.38 4.08 28.11
N ASN A 138 2.22 4.69 28.07
CA ASN A 138 1.59 5.45 29.15
C ASN A 138 0.69 4.60 30.07
N ALA A 139 0.78 3.26 29.99
CA ALA A 139 -0.04 2.29 30.71
C ALA A 139 -1.56 2.32 30.40
N PHE A 140 -1.95 2.97 29.32
CA PHE A 140 -3.32 2.88 28.76
C PHE A 140 -3.30 1.84 27.63
N THR A 141 -4.16 0.83 27.70
CA THR A 141 -4.17 -0.30 26.75
C THR A 141 -5.13 -0.12 25.58
N TYR A 142 -6.01 0.86 25.64
CA TYR A 142 -6.97 1.22 24.57
C TYR A 142 -7.75 0.00 24.04
N ASP A 143 -8.18 -0.88 24.91
CA ASP A 143 -8.75 -2.20 24.59
C ASP A 143 -9.86 -2.14 23.53
N ALA A 144 -10.72 -1.11 23.58
CA ALA A 144 -11.80 -0.96 22.62
C ALA A 144 -11.29 -0.64 21.20
N GLN A 145 -10.24 0.17 21.06
CA GLN A 145 -9.65 0.52 19.78
C GLN A 145 -8.81 -0.63 19.21
N VAL A 146 -8.08 -1.33 20.08
CA VAL A 146 -7.38 -2.57 19.71
C VAL A 146 -8.36 -3.62 19.18
N GLN A 147 -9.54 -3.77 19.81
CA GLN A 147 -10.58 -4.67 19.31
C GLN A 147 -11.04 -4.30 17.90
N VAL A 148 -11.18 -3.01 17.56
CA VAL A 148 -11.55 -2.60 16.19
C VAL A 148 -10.50 -3.03 15.17
N VAL A 149 -9.20 -2.96 15.52
CA VAL A 149 -8.12 -3.47 14.64
C VAL A 149 -8.21 -4.98 14.50
N MET A 150 -8.49 -5.72 15.57
CA MET A 150 -8.67 -7.19 15.52
C MET A 150 -9.90 -7.57 14.68
N ASP A 151 -11.00 -6.84 14.81
CA ASP A 151 -12.21 -7.06 14.00
C ASP A 151 -11.94 -6.86 12.50
N GLU A 152 -11.08 -5.91 12.15
CA GLU A 152 -10.67 -5.70 10.76
C GLU A 152 -9.73 -6.81 10.27
N ILE A 153 -8.83 -7.31 11.10
CA ILE A 153 -8.02 -8.50 10.78
C ILE A 153 -8.94 -9.68 10.47
N ASP A 154 -9.95 -9.91 11.30
CA ASP A 154 -10.94 -10.99 11.08
C ASP A 154 -11.71 -10.81 9.76
N ARG A 155 -12.06 -9.56 9.41
CA ARG A 155 -12.69 -9.27 8.12
C ARG A 155 -11.76 -9.63 6.96
N ARG A 156 -10.52 -9.17 6.99
CA ARG A 156 -9.51 -9.45 5.96
C ARG A 156 -9.23 -10.95 5.83
N MET A 157 -9.12 -11.65 6.94
CA MET A 157 -8.94 -13.11 6.97
C MET A 157 -10.12 -13.84 6.30
N ARG A 158 -11.37 -13.43 6.57
CA ARG A 158 -12.56 -14.01 5.93
C ARG A 158 -12.60 -13.76 4.42
N LEU A 159 -12.03 -12.64 3.96
CA LEU A 159 -11.94 -12.29 2.54
C LEU A 159 -10.72 -12.94 1.85
N GLY A 160 -9.83 -13.59 2.59
CA GLY A 160 -8.59 -14.16 2.05
C GLY A 160 -7.49 -13.10 1.82
N LEU A 161 -7.62 -11.92 2.40
CA LEU A 161 -6.65 -10.83 2.27
C LEU A 161 -5.52 -10.95 3.29
N LYS A 162 -4.35 -10.43 2.96
CA LYS A 162 -3.24 -10.27 3.90
C LYS A 162 -3.60 -9.31 5.02
N TYR A 163 -3.07 -9.56 6.22
CA TYR A 163 -3.29 -8.73 7.40
C TYR A 163 -2.04 -8.70 8.29
N PRO A 164 -1.84 -7.60 9.05
CA PRO A 164 -0.67 -7.49 9.93
C PRO A 164 -0.83 -8.35 11.18
N LYS A 165 0.28 -8.76 11.75
CA LYS A 165 0.33 -9.29 13.11
C LYS A 165 0.40 -8.14 14.11
N LEU A 166 0.15 -8.43 15.39
CA LEU A 166 0.07 -7.43 16.45
C LEU A 166 1.10 -7.72 17.56
N ALA A 167 1.68 -6.65 18.09
CA ALA A 167 2.50 -6.66 19.31
C ALA A 167 2.18 -5.41 20.13
N PHE A 168 2.68 -5.36 21.39
CA PHE A 168 2.52 -4.22 22.27
C PHE A 168 3.88 -3.67 22.70
N LEU A 169 3.98 -2.34 22.80
CA LEU A 169 5.12 -1.64 23.34
C LEU A 169 4.68 -0.88 24.60
N LEU A 170 5.26 -1.27 25.74
CA LEU A 170 4.96 -0.76 27.06
C LEU A 170 6.16 0.01 27.63
N HIS A 171 5.90 0.93 28.54
CA HIS A 171 6.96 1.56 29.35
C HIS A 171 6.51 1.83 30.79
N SER A 172 5.61 2.80 30.99
CA SER A 172 5.10 3.12 32.34
C SER A 172 4.33 1.93 32.92
N SER A 173 4.65 1.58 34.19
CA SER A 173 4.00 0.46 34.89
C SER A 173 4.01 -0.85 34.08
N SER A 174 5.09 -1.14 33.36
CA SER A 174 5.21 -2.28 32.43
C SER A 174 4.80 -3.61 33.04
N GLU A 175 5.15 -3.87 34.30
CA GLU A 175 4.79 -5.12 35.00
C GLU A 175 3.27 -5.30 35.11
N LYS A 176 2.57 -4.25 35.50
CA LYS A 176 1.13 -4.27 35.70
C LYS A 176 0.38 -4.31 34.36
N THR A 177 0.85 -3.51 33.42
CA THR A 177 0.27 -3.41 32.08
C THR A 177 0.47 -4.70 31.30
N SER A 178 1.63 -5.35 31.38
CA SER A 178 1.89 -6.63 30.72
C SER A 178 1.03 -7.75 31.26
N LEU A 179 0.80 -7.78 32.57
CA LEU A 179 -0.10 -8.76 33.19
C LEU A 179 -1.55 -8.54 32.72
N HIS A 180 -2.03 -7.28 32.70
CA HIS A 180 -3.35 -6.95 32.17
C HIS A 180 -3.53 -7.43 30.73
N LEU A 181 -2.59 -7.10 29.83
CA LEU A 181 -2.63 -7.53 28.44
C LEU A 181 -2.62 -9.05 28.28
N TYR A 182 -1.77 -9.74 29.07
CA TYR A 182 -1.74 -11.20 29.11
C TYR A 182 -3.10 -11.80 29.49
N GLU A 183 -3.70 -11.33 30.58
CA GLU A 183 -5.00 -11.84 31.05
C GLU A 183 -6.14 -11.47 30.10
N LYS A 184 -6.09 -10.30 29.49
CA LYS A 184 -7.11 -9.81 28.58
C LYS A 184 -7.11 -10.53 27.23
N TRP A 185 -5.96 -10.75 26.62
CA TRP A 185 -5.85 -11.10 25.21
C TRP A 185 -5.23 -12.47 24.93
N TYR A 186 -4.44 -13.04 25.86
CA TYR A 186 -3.66 -14.25 25.61
C TYR A 186 -4.05 -15.44 26.50
N LYS A 187 -4.27 -15.22 27.78
CA LYS A 187 -4.51 -16.30 28.76
C LYS A 187 -5.77 -17.07 28.41
N ASN A 188 -5.62 -18.38 28.12
CA ASN A 188 -6.70 -19.28 27.74
C ASN A 188 -7.51 -18.80 26.49
N LYS A 189 -6.84 -18.17 25.54
CA LYS A 189 -7.44 -17.64 24.32
C LYS A 189 -6.67 -18.08 23.07
N PRO A 190 -6.58 -19.40 22.79
CA PRO A 190 -5.89 -19.89 21.61
C PRO A 190 -6.53 -19.41 20.30
N GLU A 191 -7.82 -19.04 20.32
CA GLU A 191 -8.52 -18.41 19.21
C GLU A 191 -7.90 -17.08 18.75
N ASN A 192 -7.15 -16.40 19.63
CA ASN A 192 -6.48 -15.14 19.34
C ASN A 192 -5.07 -15.32 18.77
N ASP A 193 -4.53 -16.55 18.72
CA ASP A 193 -3.13 -16.78 18.33
C ASP A 193 -2.81 -16.26 16.91
N HIS A 194 -3.79 -16.20 16.03
CA HIS A 194 -3.63 -15.70 14.68
C HIS A 194 -3.39 -14.17 14.59
N TYR A 195 -3.67 -13.40 15.64
CA TYR A 195 -3.38 -11.96 15.66
C TYR A 195 -1.93 -11.63 15.98
N TRP A 196 -1.20 -12.49 16.73
CA TRP A 196 0.03 -12.10 17.39
C TRP A 196 1.26 -12.22 16.50
N PHE A 197 2.17 -11.27 16.65
CA PHE A 197 3.50 -11.38 16.05
C PHE A 197 4.39 -12.25 16.93
N TYR A 198 4.91 -13.32 16.35
CA TYR A 198 5.76 -14.29 17.05
C TYR A 198 7.24 -14.01 16.78
N TRP A 199 8.03 -13.99 17.82
CA TRP A 199 9.48 -13.93 17.75
C TRP A 199 10.10 -15.03 18.62
N ASN A 200 11.06 -15.78 18.08
CA ASN A 200 11.68 -16.94 18.76
C ASN A 200 10.65 -17.93 19.34
N GLY A 201 9.55 -18.18 18.63
CA GLY A 201 8.54 -19.17 18.95
C GLY A 201 7.49 -18.76 20.00
N LYS A 202 7.52 -17.49 20.47
CA LYS A 202 6.52 -16.95 21.39
C LYS A 202 6.01 -15.60 20.90
N PRO A 203 4.80 -15.15 21.32
CA PRO A 203 4.35 -13.79 21.03
C PRO A 203 5.35 -12.76 21.53
N LEU A 204 5.61 -11.72 20.73
CA LEU A 204 6.49 -10.62 21.13
C LEU A 204 5.77 -9.63 22.03
N MET A 205 6.45 -9.22 23.12
CA MET A 205 6.06 -8.06 23.92
C MET A 205 7.29 -7.21 24.19
N MET A 206 7.19 -5.91 23.92
CA MET A 206 8.24 -4.93 24.20
C MET A 206 7.86 -4.13 25.42
N MET A 207 8.81 -3.88 26.33
CA MET A 207 8.54 -3.26 27.62
C MET A 207 9.78 -2.58 28.18
N ASP A 208 9.64 -1.90 29.31
CA ASP A 208 10.80 -1.41 30.07
C ASP A 208 11.85 -2.49 30.29
N TYR A 209 13.12 -2.14 30.11
CA TYR A 209 14.21 -3.13 30.08
C TYR A 209 14.34 -3.90 31.38
N ASP A 210 14.24 -3.22 32.52
CA ASP A 210 14.39 -3.86 33.83
C ASP A 210 13.12 -4.60 34.27
N ALA A 211 11.94 -4.07 33.93
CA ALA A 211 10.66 -4.72 34.19
C ALA A 211 10.53 -6.11 33.54
N ARG A 212 11.28 -6.41 32.48
CA ARG A 212 11.34 -7.74 31.86
C ARG A 212 11.73 -8.84 32.85
N LYS A 213 12.54 -8.51 33.86
CA LYS A 213 13.05 -9.47 34.84
C LYS A 213 12.12 -9.62 36.04
N THR A 214 11.34 -8.61 36.35
CA THR A 214 10.53 -8.49 37.56
C THR A 214 9.04 -8.66 37.33
N CYS A 215 8.55 -8.55 36.10
CA CYS A 215 7.14 -8.79 35.76
C CYS A 215 6.67 -10.21 36.14
N ASP A 216 5.37 -10.46 36.12
CA ASP A 216 4.77 -11.73 36.50
C ASP A 216 5.39 -12.93 35.75
N ALA A 217 5.54 -14.05 36.44
CA ALA A 217 6.12 -15.27 35.88
C ALA A 217 5.32 -15.82 34.69
N ALA A 218 3.99 -15.65 34.67
CA ALA A 218 3.16 -16.06 33.56
C ALA A 218 3.50 -15.24 32.29
N VAL A 219 3.74 -13.94 32.44
CA VAL A 219 4.18 -13.05 31.33
C VAL A 219 5.56 -13.50 30.83
N ARG A 220 6.56 -13.67 31.71
CA ARG A 220 7.90 -14.13 31.31
C ARG A 220 7.92 -15.48 30.59
N ASN A 221 7.04 -16.37 30.99
CA ASN A 221 6.97 -17.70 30.37
C ASN A 221 6.22 -17.72 29.04
N HIS A 222 5.28 -16.82 28.85
CA HIS A 222 4.42 -16.77 27.67
C HIS A 222 5.04 -16.02 26.50
N PHE A 223 5.74 -14.91 26.76
CA PHE A 223 6.25 -14.01 25.73
C PHE A 223 7.75 -14.13 25.46
N THR A 224 8.16 -13.77 24.26
CA THR A 224 9.50 -13.27 24.00
C THR A 224 9.52 -11.80 24.39
N LEU A 225 10.33 -11.44 25.40
CA LEU A 225 10.41 -10.08 25.92
C LEU A 225 11.62 -9.35 25.35
N ARG A 226 11.41 -8.09 24.91
CA ARG A 226 12.49 -7.18 24.53
C ARG A 226 12.34 -5.88 25.27
N GLY A 227 13.46 -5.31 25.73
CA GLY A 227 13.50 -3.97 26.27
C GLY A 227 13.26 -2.95 25.15
N SER A 228 12.38 -1.97 25.38
CA SER A 228 12.09 -0.97 24.36
C SER A 228 11.93 0.41 24.97
N TRP A 229 12.86 1.29 24.60
CA TRP A 229 12.75 2.72 24.85
C TRP A 229 13.54 3.47 23.77
N ALA A 230 13.25 4.77 23.63
CA ALA A 230 13.95 5.62 22.68
C ALA A 230 15.45 5.64 22.96
N TRP A 231 16.26 5.44 21.92
CA TRP A 231 17.73 5.46 21.92
C TRP A 231 18.43 4.38 22.77
N GLU A 232 17.70 3.44 23.32
CA GLU A 232 18.29 2.35 24.12
C GLU A 232 18.63 1.14 23.26
N GLU A 233 19.76 1.20 22.57
CA GLU A 233 20.26 0.10 21.72
C GLU A 233 21.02 -0.96 22.53
N GLY A 234 21.16 -2.16 21.99
CA GLY A 234 22.04 -3.21 22.49
C GLY A 234 21.38 -4.58 22.70
N GLU A 235 21.83 -5.32 23.74
CA GLU A 235 21.40 -6.69 24.02
C GLU A 235 19.97 -6.73 24.54
N ASP A 236 19.15 -7.59 23.96
CA ASP A 236 17.72 -7.79 24.25
C ASP A 236 16.90 -6.50 24.19
N LYS A 237 17.31 -5.54 23.38
CA LYS A 237 16.62 -4.26 23.21
C LYS A 237 16.13 -4.09 21.79
N TRP A 238 14.94 -3.55 21.65
CA TRP A 238 14.33 -3.15 20.39
C TRP A 238 13.79 -1.72 20.53
N PRO A 239 14.67 -0.69 20.41
CA PRO A 239 14.27 0.71 20.57
C PRO A 239 13.33 1.12 19.43
N TRP A 240 12.46 2.09 19.73
CA TRP A 240 11.59 2.68 18.72
C TRP A 240 12.17 3.98 18.11
N LEU A 241 13.24 4.54 18.69
CA LEU A 241 14.07 5.58 18.09
C LEU A 241 15.55 5.22 18.25
N ALA A 242 16.35 5.54 17.25
CA ALA A 242 17.81 5.38 17.28
C ALA A 242 18.51 6.53 16.55
N TYR A 243 19.69 6.93 17.03
CA TYR A 243 20.49 7.93 16.34
C TYR A 243 21.15 7.37 15.08
N TYR A 244 21.27 8.21 14.06
CA TYR A 244 22.07 7.84 12.89
C TYR A 244 23.59 7.91 13.19
N PRO A 245 24.41 6.95 12.72
CA PRO A 245 23.99 5.70 12.11
C PRO A 245 23.50 4.68 13.16
N GLN A 246 22.34 4.09 12.92
CA GLN A 246 21.76 3.07 13.78
C GLN A 246 22.65 1.81 13.81
N ASN A 247 22.64 1.11 14.95
CA ASN A 247 23.31 -0.15 15.12
C ASN A 247 22.32 -1.32 15.19
N TYR A 248 22.84 -2.55 15.03
CA TYR A 248 22.06 -3.74 15.31
C TYR A 248 21.74 -3.88 16.78
N ASN A 249 20.50 -4.15 17.08
CA ASN A 249 20.09 -4.73 18.34
C ASN A 249 20.15 -6.28 18.23
N PHE A 250 20.48 -6.95 19.31
CA PHE A 250 20.82 -8.37 19.28
C PHE A 250 20.38 -9.10 20.56
N SER A 251 20.30 -10.42 20.49
CA SER A 251 20.12 -11.29 21.65
C SER A 251 21.27 -12.30 21.78
N ASN A 252 21.43 -12.85 22.98
CA ASN A 252 22.36 -13.94 23.31
C ASN A 252 21.62 -15.16 23.89
N GLU A 253 20.30 -15.27 23.72
CA GLU A 253 19.45 -16.31 24.31
C GLU A 253 19.92 -17.75 24.03
N THR A 254 20.59 -17.96 22.89
CA THR A 254 21.14 -19.27 22.50
C THR A 254 22.61 -19.45 22.83
N GLY A 255 23.21 -18.52 23.58
CA GLY A 255 24.66 -18.48 23.83
C GLY A 255 25.48 -18.00 22.61
N LYS A 256 24.81 -17.54 21.55
CA LYS A 256 25.40 -16.90 20.39
C LYS A 256 24.74 -15.56 20.15
N LYS A 257 25.54 -14.56 19.78
CA LYS A 257 25.02 -13.24 19.39
C LYS A 257 24.22 -13.34 18.09
N VAL A 258 22.92 -13.05 18.17
CA VAL A 258 22.02 -13.03 17.03
C VAL A 258 21.57 -11.59 16.81
N TYR A 259 21.90 -11.04 15.64
CA TYR A 259 21.44 -9.72 15.23
C TYR A 259 19.97 -9.77 14.81
N GLU A 260 19.14 -8.90 15.37
CA GLU A 260 17.70 -8.97 15.24
C GLU A 260 17.12 -7.74 14.54
N GLN A 261 17.23 -6.58 15.15
CA GLN A 261 16.40 -5.42 14.87
C GLN A 261 17.23 -4.16 14.61
N MET A 262 16.68 -3.29 13.77
CA MET A 262 17.05 -1.87 13.66
C MET A 262 15.80 -1.00 13.59
N THR A 263 15.95 0.27 13.98
CA THR A 263 14.88 1.26 13.95
C THR A 263 15.07 2.24 12.80
N VAL A 264 13.96 2.69 12.21
CA VAL A 264 13.90 3.79 11.26
C VAL A 264 12.77 4.73 11.65
N ALA A 265 13.06 6.02 11.76
CA ALA A 265 12.08 7.05 12.10
C ALA A 265 12.04 8.14 11.03
N THR A 266 10.90 8.84 10.92
CA THR A 266 10.73 10.01 10.05
C THR A 266 11.30 11.27 10.68
N ALA A 267 11.25 11.36 11.99
CA ALA A 267 11.77 12.46 12.82
C ALA A 267 12.17 11.95 14.20
N MET A 268 12.73 12.84 15.01
CA MET A 268 13.10 12.61 16.39
C MET A 268 12.33 13.53 17.31
N HIS A 269 12.38 13.28 18.62
CA HIS A 269 11.92 14.23 19.62
C HIS A 269 12.65 15.57 19.56
N PRO A 270 12.01 16.70 19.88
CA PRO A 270 12.64 18.00 19.91
C PRO A 270 13.56 18.19 21.15
N VAL A 271 14.56 17.34 21.29
CA VAL A 271 15.59 17.40 22.35
C VAL A 271 16.94 17.80 21.77
N SER A 272 17.89 18.22 22.63
CA SER A 272 19.17 18.82 22.23
C SER A 272 20.05 18.00 21.26
N LYS A 273 19.78 16.70 21.10
CA LYS A 273 20.56 15.80 20.24
C LYS A 273 19.83 15.39 18.97
N ILE A 274 18.66 15.93 18.75
CA ILE A 274 17.82 15.62 17.59
C ILE A 274 18.42 16.20 16.31
N GLY A 275 18.09 15.61 15.17
CA GLY A 275 18.46 16.11 13.86
C GLY A 275 19.92 15.94 13.47
N LYS A 276 20.79 15.37 14.32
CA LYS A 276 22.21 15.19 14.00
C LYS A 276 22.49 14.32 12.78
N SER A 277 21.55 13.47 12.41
CA SER A 277 21.62 12.62 11.21
C SER A 277 20.98 13.26 9.99
N TYR A 278 20.54 14.49 10.09
CA TYR A 278 19.81 15.14 9.02
C TYR A 278 20.75 15.48 7.86
N SER A 279 20.62 14.76 6.77
CA SER A 279 21.30 15.02 5.49
C SER A 279 22.79 15.35 5.65
N GLY A 280 23.57 14.40 6.13
CA GLY A 280 25.00 14.54 6.36
C GLY A 280 25.38 15.04 7.75
N GLY A 281 24.53 14.79 8.75
CA GLY A 281 24.80 15.13 10.14
C GLY A 281 24.47 16.57 10.54
N SER A 282 23.83 17.34 9.65
CA SER A 282 23.37 18.70 9.95
C SER A 282 21.95 18.68 10.47
N GLU A 283 21.67 19.47 11.49
CA GLU A 283 20.31 19.68 11.99
C GLU A 283 19.48 20.46 10.98
N PRO A 284 18.14 20.19 10.88
CA PRO A 284 17.28 20.97 10.00
C PRO A 284 17.17 22.42 10.48
N ALA A 285 17.13 23.35 9.53
CA ALA A 285 16.79 24.73 9.83
C ALA A 285 15.31 24.79 10.24
N VAL A 286 15.04 25.09 11.49
CA VAL A 286 13.68 25.24 12.03
C VAL A 286 13.16 26.63 11.71
N ASN A 287 12.13 26.75 10.89
CA ASN A 287 11.38 28.00 10.74
C ASN A 287 10.20 28.03 11.74
N LYS A 288 9.51 29.16 11.83
CA LYS A 288 8.37 29.31 12.72
C LYS A 288 7.20 28.34 12.46
N TYR A 289 7.12 27.76 11.27
CA TYR A 289 6.10 26.79 10.86
C TYR A 289 6.64 25.35 10.82
N GLY A 290 7.94 25.16 10.97
CA GLY A 290 8.59 23.86 10.94
C GLY A 290 8.72 23.23 9.57
N LEU A 291 8.13 23.81 8.51
CA LEU A 291 8.19 23.28 7.15
C LEU A 291 9.30 23.94 6.33
N THR A 292 10.09 23.11 5.68
CA THR A 292 11.07 23.51 4.64
C THR A 292 10.93 22.56 3.45
N ALA A 293 11.50 22.95 2.30
CA ALA A 293 11.59 22.07 1.14
C ALA A 293 12.37 20.76 1.44
N ARG A 294 13.28 20.77 2.40
CA ARG A 294 14.00 19.56 2.86
C ARG A 294 13.12 18.67 3.72
N THR A 295 12.22 19.24 4.52
CA THR A 295 11.23 18.51 5.31
C THR A 295 10.34 17.65 4.42
N SER A 296 9.76 18.24 3.37
CA SER A 296 8.88 17.52 2.45
C SER A 296 9.56 16.36 1.71
N ARG A 297 10.90 16.40 1.59
CA ARG A 297 11.70 15.35 0.94
C ARG A 297 11.97 14.15 1.84
N GLY A 298 11.72 14.24 3.14
CA GLY A 298 12.02 13.17 4.09
C GLY A 298 13.52 12.82 4.16
N ALA A 299 14.40 13.84 4.20
CA ALA A 299 15.84 13.63 4.17
C ALA A 299 16.37 12.81 5.36
N PHE A 300 15.82 13.05 6.55
CA PHE A 300 16.12 12.26 7.75
C PHE A 300 15.71 10.80 7.59
N PHE A 301 14.49 10.56 7.10
CA PHE A 301 13.92 9.25 6.86
C PHE A 301 14.75 8.44 5.84
N GLU A 302 15.15 9.10 4.75
CA GLU A 302 16.01 8.49 3.72
C GLU A 302 17.37 8.09 4.28
N GLU A 303 17.99 8.92 5.12
CA GLU A 303 19.30 8.64 5.70
C GLU A 303 19.24 7.41 6.62
N GLN A 304 18.20 7.31 7.45
CA GLN A 304 17.98 6.16 8.31
C GLN A 304 17.70 4.88 7.51
N PHE A 305 16.89 4.95 6.46
CA PHE A 305 16.64 3.81 5.58
C PHE A 305 17.90 3.35 4.84
N LYS A 306 18.74 4.26 4.38
CA LYS A 306 20.03 3.89 3.74
C LYS A 306 20.89 3.01 4.66
N GLN A 307 20.97 3.37 5.93
CA GLN A 307 21.69 2.57 6.92
C GLN A 307 21.01 1.20 7.11
N ALA A 308 19.70 1.17 7.29
CA ALA A 308 18.95 -0.07 7.50
C ALA A 308 19.04 -1.02 6.29
N ILE A 309 18.91 -0.51 5.07
CA ILE A 309 19.07 -1.30 3.83
C ILE A 309 20.48 -1.86 3.72
N LYS A 310 21.50 -1.05 4.02
CA LYS A 310 22.92 -1.49 4.02
C LYS A 310 23.19 -2.59 5.04
N MET A 311 22.65 -2.45 6.24
CA MET A 311 22.86 -3.39 7.33
C MET A 311 21.98 -4.64 7.23
N HIS A 312 20.82 -4.52 6.66
CA HIS A 312 19.87 -5.59 6.38
C HIS A 312 19.48 -6.43 7.62
N PRO A 313 18.88 -5.83 8.66
CA PRO A 313 18.44 -6.53 9.85
C PRO A 313 17.30 -7.51 9.51
N ARG A 314 17.02 -8.47 10.40
CA ARG A 314 15.88 -9.38 10.29
C ARG A 314 14.54 -8.68 10.56
N VAL A 315 14.55 -7.69 11.44
CA VAL A 315 13.38 -6.89 11.80
C VAL A 315 13.72 -5.42 11.65
N LEU A 316 12.88 -4.71 10.89
CA LEU A 316 12.91 -3.28 10.77
C LEU A 316 11.69 -2.70 11.49
N MET A 317 11.91 -1.93 12.54
CA MET A 317 10.83 -1.22 13.26
C MET A 317 10.77 0.22 12.78
N LEU A 318 9.58 0.60 12.30
CA LEU A 318 9.28 1.94 11.79
C LEU A 318 8.43 2.70 12.80
N THR A 319 8.79 3.94 13.06
CA THR A 319 8.02 4.84 13.91
C THR A 319 7.23 5.83 13.08
N GLN A 320 6.16 6.37 13.68
CA GLN A 320 5.40 7.52 13.17
C GLN A 320 4.56 7.21 11.93
N TRP A 321 3.69 6.18 12.01
CA TRP A 321 2.62 6.05 11.02
C TRP A 321 1.59 7.16 11.16
N ASN A 322 0.98 7.26 12.35
CA ASN A 322 -0.17 8.14 12.62
C ASN A 322 -0.07 8.80 14.01
N GLU A 323 1.12 9.26 14.38
CA GLU A 323 1.35 9.96 15.65
C GLU A 323 0.97 11.44 15.55
N TRP A 324 -0.29 11.71 15.22
CA TRP A 324 -0.76 13.07 14.97
C TRP A 324 -0.96 13.91 16.21
N MET A 325 -1.06 13.32 17.39
CA MET A 325 -1.46 14.04 18.60
C MET A 325 -0.43 13.95 19.71
N ALA A 326 -0.16 15.09 20.38
CA ALA A 326 0.57 15.12 21.62
C ALA A 326 -0.04 16.08 22.64
N GLN A 327 0.29 15.83 23.91
CA GLN A 327 -0.11 16.66 25.04
C GLN A 327 0.69 17.97 25.08
N ARG A 328 0.00 19.09 25.31
CA ARG A 328 0.62 20.37 25.53
C ARG A 328 1.30 20.43 26.90
N PHE A 329 2.57 20.83 26.94
CA PHE A 329 3.32 21.17 28.14
C PHE A 329 3.76 22.63 28.13
N VAL A 330 4.13 23.11 29.29
CA VAL A 330 4.76 24.43 29.45
C VAL A 330 6.12 24.25 30.11
N THR A 331 7.12 24.88 29.57
CA THR A 331 8.51 24.77 30.05
C THR A 331 8.61 25.36 31.45
N ASP A 332 9.16 24.63 32.38
CA ASP A 332 9.62 25.09 33.69
C ASP A 332 11.09 24.72 33.91
N GLU A 333 11.62 25.01 35.06
CA GLU A 333 13.02 24.67 35.37
C GLU A 333 13.31 23.17 35.40
N SER A 334 12.31 22.33 35.68
CA SER A 334 12.44 20.89 35.75
C SER A 334 12.41 20.23 34.36
N ASN A 335 11.80 20.87 33.36
CA ASN A 335 11.56 20.33 32.00
C ASN A 335 12.56 20.85 30.96
N LYS A 336 13.74 21.35 31.37
CA LYS A 336 14.77 21.90 30.46
C LYS A 336 15.31 20.94 29.42
N ALA A 337 15.06 19.62 29.58
CA ALA A 337 15.51 18.59 28.65
C ALA A 337 14.60 18.44 27.41
N LEU A 338 13.36 18.92 27.47
CA LEU A 338 12.35 18.78 26.41
C LEU A 338 12.25 20.09 25.63
N THR A 339 13.26 20.39 24.81
CA THR A 339 13.39 21.69 24.17
C THR A 339 13.53 21.62 22.70
N ARG A 340 13.13 22.67 21.99
CA ARG A 340 13.37 22.83 20.57
C ARG A 340 14.83 22.63 20.20
N PRO A 341 15.20 21.95 19.13
CA PRO A 341 16.56 21.93 18.63
C PRO A 341 17.09 23.36 18.42
N GLY A 342 18.29 23.62 18.90
CA GLY A 342 18.94 24.91 18.75
C GLY A 342 18.34 26.08 19.60
N ALA A 343 17.35 25.80 20.46
CA ALA A 343 16.76 26.79 21.33
C ALA A 343 16.96 26.42 22.80
N THR A 344 17.37 27.40 23.64
CA THR A 344 17.27 27.27 25.09
C THR A 344 15.82 27.53 25.48
N PRO A 345 15.12 26.59 26.15
CA PRO A 345 13.73 26.83 26.55
C PRO A 345 13.67 27.97 27.54
N LYS A 346 12.71 28.84 27.30
CA LYS A 346 12.39 29.91 28.26
C LYS A 346 11.25 29.41 29.13
N ALA A 347 11.27 29.74 30.40
CA ALA A 347 10.16 29.48 31.31
C ALA A 347 8.85 30.04 30.73
N GLY A 348 7.80 29.25 30.74
CA GLY A 348 6.48 29.60 30.17
C GLY A 348 6.30 29.29 28.69
N GLU A 349 7.30 28.83 27.97
CA GLU A 349 7.13 28.39 26.56
C GLU A 349 6.34 27.08 26.45
N THR A 350 5.37 27.06 25.54
CA THR A 350 4.64 25.85 25.16
C THR A 350 5.52 24.92 24.34
N TYR A 351 5.47 23.63 24.64
CA TYR A 351 6.08 22.59 23.81
C TYR A 351 5.19 21.34 23.74
N PHE A 352 5.45 20.52 22.72
CA PHE A 352 4.87 19.20 22.52
C PHE A 352 6.00 18.20 22.30
N VAL A 353 5.91 17.01 22.86
CA VAL A 353 7.03 16.07 22.85
C VAL A 353 7.32 15.58 21.44
N ASP A 354 6.32 15.07 20.73
CA ASP A 354 6.49 14.36 19.46
C ASP A 354 5.93 15.11 18.25
N VAL A 355 5.06 16.09 18.47
CA VAL A 355 4.36 16.83 17.41
C VAL A 355 4.55 18.33 17.52
N TYR A 356 5.71 18.78 17.96
CA TYR A 356 5.98 20.20 18.20
C TYR A 356 5.71 21.09 16.97
N ASN A 357 6.13 20.64 15.81
CA ASN A 357 5.85 21.25 14.52
C ASN A 357 6.05 20.21 13.42
N GLN A 358 5.71 20.52 12.17
CA GLN A 358 5.78 19.56 11.07
C GLN A 358 7.21 19.10 10.73
N GLU A 359 8.27 19.79 11.17
CA GLU A 359 9.63 19.29 11.02
C GLU A 359 9.91 18.08 11.90
N PHE A 360 9.28 17.99 13.06
CA PHE A 360 9.45 16.92 14.04
C PHE A 360 8.28 15.97 14.13
N ASN A 361 7.18 16.27 13.47
CA ASN A 361 5.98 15.43 13.35
C ASN A 361 5.70 15.15 11.88
N ARG A 362 6.58 14.40 11.26
CA ARG A 362 6.42 14.00 9.86
C ARG A 362 5.88 12.59 9.80
N ASP A 363 4.57 12.48 10.04
CA ASP A 363 3.91 11.19 9.98
C ASP A 363 4.01 10.58 8.59
N ILE A 364 4.07 9.26 8.55
CA ILE A 364 4.10 8.50 7.29
C ILE A 364 2.71 8.49 6.67
N GLU A 365 1.66 8.50 7.49
CA GLU A 365 0.28 8.62 7.01
C GLU A 365 0.14 9.88 6.13
N PRO A 366 -0.50 9.77 4.95
CA PRO A 366 -0.70 10.91 4.09
C PRO A 366 -1.36 12.11 4.77
N SER A 367 -0.86 13.30 4.46
CA SER A 367 -1.27 14.58 5.03
C SER A 367 -1.98 15.46 4.00
N SER A 368 -2.94 16.26 4.45
CA SER A 368 -3.55 17.29 3.62
C SER A 368 -2.65 18.53 3.44
N GLU A 369 -1.48 18.58 4.07
CA GLU A 369 -0.51 19.67 3.91
C GLU A 369 0.17 19.62 2.54
N SER A 370 0.06 20.69 1.77
CA SER A 370 0.43 20.76 0.35
C SER A 370 1.89 20.41 0.04
N LEU A 371 2.81 20.59 0.98
CA LEU A 371 4.23 20.24 0.80
C LEU A 371 4.56 18.80 1.19
N ILE A 372 3.72 18.14 1.99
CA ILE A 372 3.95 16.78 2.49
C ILE A 372 3.13 15.77 1.70
N ARG A 373 1.82 15.96 1.59
CA ARG A 373 0.90 15.09 0.88
C ARG A 373 1.15 13.60 1.28
N ASP A 374 1.37 12.74 0.31
CA ASP A 374 1.69 11.31 0.47
C ASP A 374 3.19 10.98 0.30
N ASN A 375 4.06 12.00 0.30
CA ASN A 375 5.49 11.82 -0.01
C ASN A 375 6.21 10.85 0.92
N TYR A 376 5.88 10.87 2.23
CA TYR A 376 6.48 9.95 3.21
C TYR A 376 5.96 8.52 3.04
N TYR A 377 4.68 8.36 2.73
CA TYR A 377 4.10 7.05 2.44
C TYR A 377 4.73 6.44 1.18
N MET A 378 4.88 7.19 0.10
CA MET A 378 5.53 6.74 -1.12
C MET A 378 7.02 6.43 -0.89
N GLN A 379 7.70 7.21 -0.05
CA GLN A 379 9.07 6.95 0.36
C GLN A 379 9.18 5.65 1.19
N LEU A 380 8.23 5.42 2.11
CA LEU A 380 8.12 4.14 2.84
C LEU A 380 8.04 2.97 1.88
N VAL A 381 7.05 2.97 0.97
CA VAL A 381 6.84 1.90 -0.01
C VAL A 381 8.10 1.63 -0.82
N SER A 382 8.71 2.69 -1.37
CA SER A 382 9.97 2.58 -2.14
C SER A 382 11.09 1.93 -1.33
N ASN A 383 11.28 2.34 -0.08
CA ASN A 383 12.39 1.87 0.74
C ASN A 383 12.15 0.47 1.33
N VAL A 384 10.90 0.11 1.65
CA VAL A 384 10.56 -1.27 2.03
C VAL A 384 10.83 -2.24 0.88
N ARG A 385 10.45 -1.87 -0.35
CA ARG A 385 10.75 -2.69 -1.54
C ARG A 385 12.27 -2.81 -1.79
N LYS A 386 13.06 -1.75 -1.57
CA LYS A 386 14.54 -1.83 -1.64
C LYS A 386 15.12 -2.73 -0.55
N TYR A 387 14.53 -2.74 0.64
CA TYR A 387 14.97 -3.54 1.78
C TYR A 387 14.66 -5.03 1.58
N ARG A 388 13.43 -5.39 1.30
CA ARG A 388 13.00 -6.79 1.25
C ARG A 388 12.87 -7.40 -0.14
N GLY A 389 12.86 -6.58 -1.20
CA GLY A 389 12.65 -7.02 -2.57
C GLY A 389 11.24 -6.75 -3.08
N ALA A 390 11.02 -7.00 -4.37
CA ALA A 390 9.74 -6.94 -5.04
C ALA A 390 9.67 -7.99 -6.15
N ARG A 391 8.46 -8.44 -6.47
CA ARG A 391 8.22 -9.40 -7.57
C ARG A 391 8.35 -8.71 -8.93
N GLU A 392 8.61 -9.52 -9.96
CA GLU A 392 8.59 -9.03 -11.33
C GLU A 392 7.15 -8.64 -11.74
N ILE A 393 7.05 -7.53 -12.47
CA ILE A 393 5.76 -7.09 -13.01
C ILE A 393 5.26 -8.17 -13.99
N PRO A 394 4.03 -8.66 -13.84
CA PRO A 394 3.48 -9.70 -14.71
C PRO A 394 3.49 -9.30 -16.17
N VAL A 395 3.73 -10.28 -17.04
CA VAL A 395 3.85 -10.08 -18.49
C VAL A 395 2.71 -10.81 -19.19
N PRO A 396 2.00 -10.16 -20.14
CA PRO A 396 0.99 -10.85 -20.93
C PRO A 396 1.57 -12.06 -21.68
N GLU A 397 0.79 -13.14 -21.79
CA GLU A 397 1.24 -14.35 -22.48
C GLU A 397 0.98 -14.32 -23.98
N ALA A 398 -0.08 -13.64 -24.41
CA ALA A 398 -0.50 -13.61 -25.80
C ALA A 398 -1.25 -12.32 -26.15
N CYS A 399 -1.20 -11.95 -27.42
CA CYS A 399 -2.13 -10.98 -27.99
C CYS A 399 -3.49 -11.65 -28.27
N LYS A 400 -4.57 -10.89 -28.03
CA LYS A 400 -5.94 -11.36 -28.25
C LYS A 400 -6.85 -10.21 -28.67
N SER A 401 -7.56 -10.38 -29.79
CA SER A 401 -8.68 -9.49 -30.14
C SER A 401 -9.91 -9.87 -29.31
N ILE A 402 -10.64 -8.88 -28.87
CA ILE A 402 -11.88 -9.02 -28.10
C ILE A 402 -13.04 -8.53 -28.96
N ASP A 403 -14.08 -9.35 -29.09
CA ASP A 403 -15.33 -8.97 -29.75
C ASP A 403 -16.30 -8.38 -28.70
N LEU A 404 -16.59 -7.08 -28.79
CA LEU A 404 -17.51 -6.43 -27.87
C LEU A 404 -18.97 -6.92 -28.01
N SER A 405 -19.32 -7.57 -29.11
CA SER A 405 -20.64 -8.24 -29.28
C SER A 405 -20.68 -9.66 -28.71
N GLY A 406 -19.50 -10.23 -28.35
CA GLY A 406 -19.36 -11.55 -27.76
C GLY A 406 -19.60 -11.55 -26.24
N ASP A 407 -19.55 -12.72 -25.63
CA ASP A 407 -19.70 -12.85 -24.20
C ASP A 407 -18.39 -12.53 -23.44
N PHE A 408 -18.50 -12.33 -22.13
CA PHE A 408 -17.37 -12.00 -21.27
C PHE A 408 -16.43 -13.19 -20.99
N ALA A 409 -16.83 -14.44 -21.28
CA ALA A 409 -15.98 -15.62 -21.10
C ALA A 409 -14.72 -15.57 -21.98
N GLN A 410 -14.72 -14.77 -23.03
CA GLN A 410 -13.52 -14.53 -23.84
C GLN A 410 -12.36 -13.91 -23.04
N TRP A 411 -12.62 -13.36 -21.83
CA TRP A 411 -11.59 -12.81 -20.97
C TRP A 411 -10.95 -13.84 -20.03
N ASP A 412 -11.46 -15.06 -19.93
CA ASP A 412 -11.01 -16.06 -18.94
C ASP A 412 -9.52 -16.41 -19.10
N ASP A 413 -9.05 -16.52 -20.35
CA ASP A 413 -7.66 -16.86 -20.69
C ASP A 413 -6.76 -15.64 -20.94
N VAL A 414 -7.25 -14.41 -20.72
CA VAL A 414 -6.45 -13.19 -20.82
C VAL A 414 -5.63 -13.01 -19.55
N THR A 415 -4.31 -12.89 -19.72
CA THR A 415 -3.34 -12.67 -18.64
C THR A 415 -2.47 -11.45 -18.92
N PRO A 416 -1.94 -10.79 -17.87
CA PRO A 416 -2.18 -11.06 -16.45
C PRO A 416 -3.54 -10.56 -15.96
N SER A 417 -3.98 -11.08 -14.83
CA SER A 417 -5.05 -10.49 -14.03
C SER A 417 -4.44 -9.44 -13.10
N PHE A 418 -5.04 -8.26 -13.05
CA PHE A 418 -4.72 -7.19 -12.11
C PHE A 418 -5.82 -7.18 -11.05
N ILE A 419 -5.46 -7.52 -9.83
CA ILE A 419 -6.40 -7.77 -8.74
C ILE A 419 -6.44 -6.55 -7.83
N ASP A 420 -7.63 -6.21 -7.36
CA ASP A 420 -7.86 -5.27 -6.29
C ASP A 420 -8.53 -5.94 -5.09
N GLU A 421 -8.51 -5.29 -3.91
CA GLU A 421 -9.05 -5.86 -2.68
C GLU A 421 -10.58 -5.76 -2.65
N PRO A 422 -11.32 -6.88 -2.46
CA PRO A 422 -12.77 -6.80 -2.32
C PRO A 422 -13.19 -6.15 -1.00
N GLY A 423 -14.19 -5.27 -1.07
CA GLY A 423 -14.82 -4.65 0.10
C GLY A 423 -14.03 -3.51 0.74
N ASP A 424 -13.07 -2.94 0.07
CA ASP A 424 -12.30 -1.79 0.58
C ASP A 424 -13.11 -0.49 0.56
N CYS A 425 -14.15 -0.40 -0.26
CA CYS A 425 -15.12 0.70 -0.30
C CYS A 425 -16.38 0.47 0.57
N GLU A 426 -16.45 -0.57 1.42
CA GLU A 426 -17.64 -0.91 2.19
C GLU A 426 -17.93 0.04 3.35
N TYR A 427 -16.90 0.58 3.98
CA TYR A 427 -17.06 1.41 5.17
C TYR A 427 -17.30 2.87 4.83
N THR A 428 -17.99 3.54 5.78
CA THR A 428 -18.18 4.98 5.79
C THR A 428 -17.68 5.51 7.12
N SER A 429 -16.84 6.53 7.08
CA SER A 429 -16.39 7.18 8.31
C SER A 429 -17.53 8.01 8.93
N SER A 430 -17.65 7.93 10.24
CA SER A 430 -18.54 8.81 11.02
C SER A 430 -17.79 9.88 11.80
N THR A 431 -16.47 9.81 11.88
CA THR A 431 -15.62 10.68 12.70
C THR A 431 -14.65 11.55 11.92
N ALA A 432 -14.21 11.10 10.75
CA ALA A 432 -13.33 11.89 9.88
C ALA A 432 -14.04 13.14 9.33
N GLN A 433 -13.35 14.27 9.26
CA GLN A 433 -13.93 15.52 8.76
C GLN A 433 -14.37 15.50 7.30
N LYS A 434 -13.88 14.54 6.51
CA LYS A 434 -14.34 14.28 5.13
C LYS A 434 -15.48 13.27 5.05
N ALA A 435 -16.10 12.89 6.18
CA ALA A 435 -17.09 11.82 6.25
C ALA A 435 -18.26 11.94 5.25
N GLU A 436 -18.68 13.14 4.90
CA GLU A 436 -19.77 13.32 3.93
C GLU A 436 -19.39 12.89 2.51
N SER A 437 -18.15 13.12 2.11
CA SER A 437 -17.65 12.68 0.80
C SER A 437 -17.46 11.15 0.72
N LEU A 438 -17.33 10.49 1.87
CA LEU A 438 -17.08 9.05 1.99
C LEU A 438 -18.37 8.19 2.04
N LYS A 439 -19.56 8.80 1.94
CA LYS A 439 -20.87 8.11 2.04
C LYS A 439 -21.43 7.60 0.71
N ARG A 440 -20.68 7.66 -0.36
CA ARG A 440 -21.19 7.40 -1.71
C ARG A 440 -21.23 5.92 -2.05
N ARG A 441 -22.28 5.53 -2.81
CA ARG A 441 -22.33 4.20 -3.42
C ARG A 441 -21.27 4.10 -4.50
N THR A 442 -20.43 3.07 -4.44
CA THR A 442 -19.38 2.79 -5.41
C THR A 442 -19.54 1.40 -5.99
N ASN A 443 -18.90 1.16 -7.12
CA ASN A 443 -18.66 -0.17 -7.63
C ASN A 443 -17.34 -0.67 -7.03
N ASP A 444 -17.41 -1.72 -6.22
CA ASP A 444 -16.27 -2.37 -5.55
C ASP A 444 -15.48 -3.19 -6.60
N ILE A 445 -14.45 -2.58 -7.17
CA ILE A 445 -13.64 -3.14 -8.26
C ILE A 445 -12.74 -4.23 -7.67
N VAL A 446 -12.62 -5.37 -8.36
CA VAL A 446 -11.82 -6.50 -7.85
C VAL A 446 -10.92 -7.13 -8.90
N LEU A 447 -11.16 -6.88 -10.18
CA LEU A 447 -10.38 -7.49 -11.24
C LEU A 447 -10.34 -6.61 -12.48
N CYS A 448 -9.14 -6.37 -12.97
CA CYS A 448 -8.90 -5.70 -14.24
C CYS A 448 -8.07 -6.59 -15.16
N LYS A 449 -8.32 -6.51 -16.47
CA LYS A 449 -7.53 -7.19 -17.49
C LYS A 449 -7.33 -6.29 -18.70
N VAL A 450 -6.26 -6.54 -19.43
CA VAL A 450 -5.94 -5.84 -20.69
C VAL A 450 -5.62 -6.86 -21.77
N ALA A 451 -6.23 -6.71 -22.93
CA ALA A 451 -5.89 -7.43 -24.15
C ALA A 451 -5.51 -6.44 -25.24
N LYS A 452 -4.72 -6.90 -26.20
CA LYS A 452 -4.38 -6.11 -27.39
C LYS A 452 -4.27 -6.99 -28.62
N ASP A 453 -4.55 -6.41 -29.78
CA ASP A 453 -4.18 -6.99 -31.07
C ASP A 453 -3.24 -6.03 -31.84
N ALA A 454 -3.24 -6.09 -33.17
CA ALA A 454 -2.37 -5.24 -33.99
C ALA A 454 -2.68 -3.73 -33.82
N ASP A 455 -3.96 -3.38 -33.79
CA ASP A 455 -4.41 -2.00 -33.92
C ASP A 455 -5.19 -1.47 -32.71
N SER A 456 -5.67 -2.37 -31.84
CA SER A 456 -6.61 -2.05 -30.76
C SER A 456 -6.10 -2.47 -29.39
N LEU A 457 -6.57 -1.74 -28.38
CA LEU A 457 -6.52 -2.08 -26.96
C LEU A 457 -7.92 -2.41 -26.47
N TYR A 458 -7.99 -3.37 -25.58
CA TYR A 458 -9.21 -3.79 -24.92
C TYR A 458 -8.99 -3.81 -23.42
N PHE A 459 -9.92 -3.24 -22.68
CA PHE A 459 -9.88 -3.22 -21.23
C PHE A 459 -11.11 -3.89 -20.65
N TYR A 460 -10.90 -4.63 -19.58
CA TYR A 460 -11.94 -5.29 -18.82
C TYR A 460 -11.83 -4.89 -17.36
N VAL A 461 -12.98 -4.72 -16.72
CA VAL A 461 -13.09 -4.48 -15.30
C VAL A 461 -14.28 -5.22 -14.73
N GLN A 462 -14.12 -5.74 -13.50
CA GLN A 462 -15.16 -6.46 -12.77
C GLN A 462 -15.27 -5.93 -11.34
N SER A 463 -16.50 -5.79 -10.88
CA SER A 463 -16.82 -5.48 -9.48
C SER A 463 -17.38 -6.68 -8.73
N THR A 464 -17.40 -6.61 -7.40
CA THR A 464 -17.95 -7.69 -6.54
C THR A 464 -19.44 -7.93 -6.76
N LYS A 465 -20.19 -6.88 -7.08
CA LYS A 465 -21.66 -6.90 -7.28
C LYS A 465 -22.03 -6.32 -8.63
N HIS A 466 -23.27 -6.45 -9.03
CA HIS A 466 -23.77 -5.81 -10.25
C HIS A 466 -23.48 -4.32 -10.25
N LEU A 467 -22.99 -3.83 -11.39
CA LEU A 467 -22.62 -2.42 -11.56
C LEU A 467 -23.78 -1.49 -11.21
N ILE A 468 -23.52 -0.59 -10.29
CA ILE A 468 -24.46 0.44 -9.86
C ILE A 468 -24.66 1.40 -11.04
N ALA A 469 -25.91 1.79 -11.30
CA ALA A 469 -26.17 2.79 -12.32
C ALA A 469 -25.47 4.12 -11.99
N PRO A 470 -24.92 4.81 -13.02
CA PRO A 470 -24.25 6.09 -12.81
C PRO A 470 -25.17 7.15 -12.21
N SER A 471 -24.59 8.07 -11.45
CA SER A 471 -25.32 9.21 -10.90
C SER A 471 -25.79 10.15 -12.02
N ILE A 472 -26.97 10.72 -11.87
CA ILE A 472 -27.51 11.73 -12.80
C ILE A 472 -26.75 13.07 -12.66
N SER A 473 -26.12 13.31 -11.52
CA SER A 473 -25.47 14.60 -11.22
C SER A 473 -24.18 14.87 -12.01
N ASN A 474 -23.56 13.84 -12.61
CA ASN A 474 -22.25 13.91 -13.29
C ASN A 474 -21.10 14.53 -12.46
N ALA A 475 -21.30 14.66 -11.16
CA ALA A 475 -20.29 15.25 -10.28
C ALA A 475 -19.12 14.27 -10.01
N GLU A 476 -19.38 12.98 -10.17
CA GLU A 476 -18.44 11.90 -9.92
C GLU A 476 -18.10 11.13 -11.18
N THR A 477 -16.97 10.46 -11.15
CA THR A 477 -16.57 9.45 -12.15
C THR A 477 -17.48 8.22 -12.04
N TRP A 478 -17.61 7.46 -13.10
CA TRP A 478 -18.25 6.17 -13.11
C TRP A 478 -17.46 5.23 -14.00
N MET A 479 -16.88 4.18 -13.40
CA MET A 479 -16.07 3.18 -14.09
C MET A 479 -15.14 3.83 -15.13
N THR A 480 -14.34 4.78 -14.67
CA THR A 480 -13.44 5.58 -15.52
C THR A 480 -12.05 4.96 -15.55
N LEU A 481 -11.44 4.92 -16.73
CA LEU A 481 -10.08 4.44 -16.92
C LEU A 481 -9.13 5.62 -17.13
N LEU A 482 -8.04 5.66 -16.38
CA LEU A 482 -6.94 6.61 -16.55
C LEU A 482 -5.74 5.90 -17.18
N LEU A 483 -5.07 6.55 -18.14
CA LEU A 483 -3.90 6.02 -18.82
C LEU A 483 -2.72 7.00 -18.76
N ASN A 484 -1.54 6.47 -18.45
CA ASN A 484 -0.26 7.09 -18.70
C ASN A 484 0.40 6.29 -19.83
N SER A 485 0.30 6.81 -21.05
CA SER A 485 0.67 6.09 -22.27
C SER A 485 2.17 6.12 -22.56
N ASP A 486 2.89 7.11 -22.07
CA ASP A 486 4.33 7.30 -22.29
C ASP A 486 5.17 6.98 -21.04
N MET A 487 4.53 6.60 -19.92
CA MET A 487 5.14 6.36 -18.61
C MET A 487 5.92 7.58 -18.06
N ASN A 488 5.60 8.77 -18.51
CA ASN A 488 6.20 10.01 -18.07
C ASN A 488 5.31 10.70 -17.03
N TYR A 489 5.66 10.61 -15.77
CA TYR A 489 4.89 11.21 -14.67
C TYR A 489 5.09 12.73 -14.52
N SER A 490 5.85 13.37 -15.39
CA SER A 490 6.07 14.84 -15.36
C SER A 490 5.17 15.61 -16.32
N ASN A 491 4.38 14.94 -17.15
CA ASN A 491 3.33 15.51 -17.99
C ASN A 491 1.94 15.02 -17.57
N GLY A 492 0.92 15.34 -18.32
CA GLY A 492 -0.45 14.92 -18.00
C GLY A 492 -0.99 15.52 -16.69
N TRP A 493 -2.14 14.99 -16.22
CA TRP A 493 -2.64 15.26 -14.90
C TRP A 493 -2.10 14.19 -13.93
N GLU A 494 -1.21 14.59 -13.03
CA GLU A 494 -0.53 13.65 -12.10
C GLU A 494 0.13 12.45 -12.81
N GLY A 495 0.55 12.64 -14.08
CA GLY A 495 1.14 11.63 -14.95
C GLY A 495 0.16 10.94 -15.90
N TYR A 496 -1.13 11.22 -15.84
CA TYR A 496 -2.11 10.62 -16.78
C TYR A 496 -2.31 11.52 -18.00
N ASP A 497 -2.12 10.94 -19.20
CA ASP A 497 -2.31 11.59 -20.48
C ASP A 497 -3.76 11.55 -20.95
N TYR A 498 -4.44 10.42 -20.65
CA TYR A 498 -5.79 10.15 -21.12
C TYR A 498 -6.70 9.70 -19.97
N MET A 499 -7.95 10.16 -20.06
CA MET A 499 -9.05 9.71 -19.24
C MET A 499 -10.14 9.16 -20.16
N ILE A 500 -10.52 7.91 -19.97
CA ILE A 500 -11.60 7.29 -20.71
C ILE A 500 -12.81 7.23 -19.80
N SER A 501 -13.78 8.07 -20.06
CA SER A 501 -14.91 8.30 -19.15
C SER A 501 -16.21 8.53 -19.91
N ARG A 502 -17.30 8.38 -19.18
CA ARG A 502 -18.64 8.66 -19.69
C ARG A 502 -18.86 10.18 -19.83
N SER A 503 -19.41 10.61 -20.96
CA SER A 503 -19.81 11.99 -21.18
C SER A 503 -21.25 12.23 -20.70
N GLY A 504 -21.43 13.25 -19.89
CA GLY A 504 -22.74 13.71 -19.46
C GLY A 504 -23.61 12.61 -18.85
N THR A 505 -24.93 12.68 -19.12
CA THR A 505 -25.93 11.68 -18.66
C THR A 505 -26.17 10.56 -19.67
N GLY A 506 -25.47 10.61 -20.83
CA GLY A 506 -25.61 9.62 -21.91
C GLY A 506 -24.87 8.30 -21.62
N ASP A 507 -25.12 7.29 -22.45
CA ASP A 507 -24.43 6.01 -22.39
C ASP A 507 -23.22 5.98 -23.38
N HIS A 508 -22.54 7.11 -23.54
CA HIS A 508 -21.41 7.26 -24.44
C HIS A 508 -20.11 7.44 -23.64
N TYR A 509 -19.07 6.72 -24.03
CA TYR A 509 -17.72 6.86 -23.49
C TYR A 509 -16.81 7.55 -24.48
N TYR A 510 -15.99 8.48 -23.98
CA TYR A 510 -15.06 9.26 -24.78
C TYR A 510 -13.66 9.16 -24.19
N ILE A 511 -12.66 9.30 -25.06
CA ILE A 511 -11.28 9.57 -24.69
C ILE A 511 -11.16 11.06 -24.44
N TYR A 512 -10.70 11.44 -23.26
CA TYR A 512 -10.33 12.81 -22.92
C TYR A 512 -8.82 12.91 -22.85
N THR A 513 -8.26 13.96 -23.41
CA THR A 513 -6.82 14.24 -23.37
C THR A 513 -6.54 15.38 -22.40
N TRP A 514 -5.51 15.26 -21.57
CA TRP A 514 -5.14 16.33 -20.66
C TRP A 514 -4.52 17.51 -21.42
N ASN A 515 -5.06 18.68 -21.21
CA ASN A 515 -4.55 19.92 -21.76
C ASN A 515 -3.77 20.69 -20.67
N GLY A 516 -2.45 20.66 -20.75
CA GLY A 516 -1.57 21.31 -19.77
C GLY A 516 -1.66 22.84 -19.76
N GLU A 517 -2.13 23.47 -20.86
CA GLU A 517 -2.29 24.93 -20.91
C GLU A 517 -3.57 25.37 -20.17
N THR A 518 -4.68 24.67 -20.38
CA THR A 518 -5.97 25.00 -19.78
C THR A 518 -6.19 24.33 -18.42
N GLN A 519 -5.35 23.36 -18.05
CA GLN A 519 -5.48 22.50 -16.86
C GLN A 519 -6.85 21.80 -16.84
N LYS A 520 -7.27 21.25 -17.97
CA LYS A 520 -8.56 20.58 -18.17
C LYS A 520 -8.42 19.37 -19.07
N TRP A 521 -9.42 18.50 -18.99
CA TRP A 521 -9.61 17.38 -19.89
C TRP A 521 -10.41 17.83 -21.11
N ASP A 522 -9.80 17.77 -22.29
CA ASP A 522 -10.44 18.06 -23.58
C ASP A 522 -11.08 16.78 -24.12
N GLU A 523 -12.38 16.84 -24.46
CA GLU A 523 -13.12 15.73 -25.03
C GLU A 523 -12.63 15.40 -26.44
N GLY A 524 -12.37 14.12 -26.69
CA GLY A 524 -11.91 13.62 -27.97
C GLY A 524 -12.90 12.64 -28.61
N LYS A 525 -12.42 11.46 -28.94
CA LYS A 525 -13.14 10.46 -29.74
C LYS A 525 -14.03 9.57 -28.89
N GLU A 526 -15.23 9.28 -29.37
CA GLU A 526 -16.11 8.26 -28.80
C GLU A 526 -15.55 6.85 -29.04
N ILE A 527 -15.70 5.98 -28.04
CA ILE A 527 -15.25 4.60 -28.08
C ILE A 527 -16.41 3.61 -27.88
N SER A 528 -16.17 2.35 -28.28
CA SER A 528 -17.10 1.25 -28.05
C SER A 528 -16.94 0.64 -26.67
N TRP A 529 -18.05 0.36 -26.00
CA TRP A 529 -18.06 -0.28 -24.70
C TRP A 529 -19.34 -1.08 -24.49
N ILE A 530 -19.30 -2.04 -23.57
CA ILE A 530 -20.45 -2.83 -23.15
C ILE A 530 -20.32 -3.23 -21.67
N LYS A 531 -21.43 -3.37 -20.99
CA LYS A 531 -21.50 -3.92 -19.63
C LYS A 531 -22.54 -5.03 -19.53
N TYR A 532 -22.26 -5.99 -18.64
CA TYR A 532 -23.23 -7.01 -18.26
C TYR A 532 -23.03 -7.41 -16.81
N ALA A 533 -24.09 -7.36 -16.02
CA ALA A 533 -24.07 -7.69 -14.60
C ALA A 533 -23.01 -6.87 -13.83
N ASN A 534 -21.93 -7.48 -13.41
CA ASN A 534 -20.82 -6.89 -12.67
C ASN A 534 -19.54 -6.69 -13.50
N GLN A 535 -19.65 -6.78 -14.81
CA GLN A 535 -18.53 -6.73 -15.74
C GLN A 535 -18.72 -5.62 -16.76
N MET A 536 -17.61 -5.03 -17.19
CA MET A 536 -17.56 -4.03 -18.25
C MET A 536 -16.32 -4.28 -19.12
N MET A 537 -16.46 -4.09 -20.41
CA MET A 537 -15.32 -4.05 -21.34
C MET A 537 -15.45 -2.88 -22.30
N LEU A 538 -14.32 -2.38 -22.75
CA LEU A 538 -14.21 -1.29 -23.71
C LEU A 538 -13.08 -1.55 -24.72
N SER A 539 -13.17 -0.90 -25.87
CA SER A 539 -12.18 -0.98 -26.94
C SER A 539 -11.87 0.38 -27.51
N MET A 540 -10.59 0.62 -27.80
CA MET A 540 -10.09 1.81 -28.47
C MET A 540 -8.94 1.47 -29.43
N ALA A 541 -8.72 2.30 -30.45
CA ALA A 541 -7.52 2.16 -31.27
C ALA A 541 -6.28 2.63 -30.49
N LYS A 542 -5.16 1.92 -30.66
CA LYS A 542 -3.89 2.32 -30.06
C LYS A 542 -3.47 3.74 -30.44
N SER A 543 -3.71 4.11 -31.70
CA SER A 543 -3.43 5.46 -32.23
C SER A 543 -4.22 6.56 -31.54
N ASP A 544 -5.40 6.25 -30.98
CA ASP A 544 -6.24 7.24 -30.28
C ASP A 544 -5.65 7.67 -28.92
N VAL A 545 -4.73 6.87 -28.38
CA VAL A 545 -4.04 7.12 -27.10
C VAL A 545 -2.51 7.15 -27.27
N ALA A 546 -2.03 7.51 -28.46
CA ALA A 546 -0.63 7.63 -28.83
C ALA A 546 0.24 6.41 -28.48
N LEU A 547 -0.35 5.21 -28.48
CA LEU A 547 0.36 3.96 -28.26
C LEU A 547 0.69 3.29 -29.59
N GLU A 548 1.96 2.97 -29.81
CA GLU A 548 2.41 2.19 -30.96
C GLU A 548 2.45 0.68 -30.64
N SER A 549 2.92 -0.15 -31.59
CA SER A 549 2.70 -1.59 -31.56
C SER A 549 3.27 -2.35 -30.36
N ASP A 550 4.29 -1.84 -29.68
CA ASP A 550 5.08 -2.57 -28.68
C ASP A 550 5.34 -1.74 -27.45
N VAL A 551 4.28 -1.37 -26.74
CA VAL A 551 4.39 -0.42 -25.66
C VAL A 551 4.02 -1.01 -24.31
N ASP A 552 4.78 -0.58 -23.32
CA ASP A 552 4.38 -0.62 -21.94
C ASP A 552 3.61 0.66 -21.63
N PHE A 553 2.61 0.59 -20.76
CA PHE A 553 1.87 1.74 -20.28
C PHE A 553 1.34 1.49 -18.86
N ASP A 554 0.99 2.57 -18.18
CA ASP A 554 0.39 2.46 -16.86
C ASP A 554 -1.10 2.83 -16.92
N PHE A 555 -1.91 2.15 -16.10
CA PHE A 555 -3.34 2.41 -16.06
C PHE A 555 -3.93 2.27 -14.66
N LYS A 556 -5.09 2.86 -14.47
CA LYS A 556 -5.87 2.84 -13.23
C LYS A 556 -7.36 2.90 -13.57
N TRP A 557 -8.16 2.10 -12.87
CA TRP A 557 -9.60 2.29 -12.85
C TRP A 557 -10.02 3.10 -11.63
N ILE A 558 -11.05 3.94 -11.80
CA ILE A 558 -11.63 4.73 -10.72
C ILE A 558 -13.15 4.75 -10.84
N ASP A 559 -13.85 4.69 -9.71
CA ASP A 559 -15.30 4.81 -9.62
C ASP A 559 -15.71 5.74 -8.49
N ASN A 560 -16.70 6.60 -8.75
CA ASN A 560 -17.29 7.51 -7.78
C ASN A 560 -16.31 8.47 -7.07
N THR A 561 -15.17 8.75 -7.69
CA THR A 561 -14.26 9.82 -7.27
C THR A 561 -14.76 11.17 -7.80
N PRO A 562 -14.40 12.32 -7.21
CA PRO A 562 -14.79 13.62 -7.74
C PRO A 562 -14.29 13.82 -9.18
N LYS A 563 -15.18 14.08 -10.14
CA LYS A 563 -14.85 14.18 -11.58
C LYS A 563 -13.91 15.32 -11.91
N ASN A 564 -13.97 16.39 -11.14
CA ASN A 564 -13.13 17.58 -11.29
C ASN A 564 -12.09 17.67 -10.18
N THR A 565 -11.66 16.54 -9.61
CA THR A 565 -10.59 16.58 -8.62
C THR A 565 -9.31 17.14 -9.22
N THR A 566 -8.65 17.99 -8.45
CA THR A 566 -7.31 18.51 -8.76
C THR A 566 -6.30 17.95 -7.76
N GLU A 567 -6.74 17.03 -6.89
CA GLU A 567 -5.97 16.50 -5.78
C GLU A 567 -5.95 14.97 -5.82
N ILE A 568 -4.78 14.41 -6.11
CA ILE A 568 -4.57 12.96 -6.20
C ILE A 568 -4.87 12.23 -4.87
N LEU A 569 -4.79 12.93 -3.73
CA LEU A 569 -5.13 12.38 -2.44
C LEU A 569 -6.61 12.02 -2.31
N ASP A 570 -7.47 12.48 -3.20
CA ASP A 570 -8.87 12.03 -3.24
C ASP A 570 -8.95 10.52 -3.52
N PHE A 571 -7.97 9.93 -4.19
CA PHE A 571 -7.89 8.48 -4.42
C PHE A 571 -7.60 7.66 -3.15
N LEU A 572 -7.26 8.30 -2.03
CA LEU A 572 -7.09 7.64 -0.73
C LEU A 572 -8.41 7.47 0.02
N CYS A 573 -9.45 8.23 -0.30
CA CYS A 573 -10.60 8.33 0.57
C CYS A 573 -11.94 8.54 -0.13
N ASN A 574 -11.97 8.65 -1.45
CA ASN A 574 -13.18 8.91 -2.20
C ASN A 574 -13.40 7.86 -3.29
N GLY A 575 -14.58 7.25 -3.28
CA GLY A 575 -14.94 6.25 -4.27
C GLY A 575 -14.14 4.95 -4.10
N ASP A 576 -13.92 4.28 -5.21
CA ASP A 576 -13.08 3.10 -5.35
C ASP A 576 -12.05 3.29 -6.46
N VAL A 577 -10.83 2.81 -6.27
CA VAL A 577 -9.71 2.99 -7.21
C VAL A 577 -8.83 1.74 -7.27
N ALA A 578 -8.61 1.23 -8.45
CA ALA A 578 -7.82 0.03 -8.70
C ALA A 578 -6.63 0.33 -9.64
N PRO A 579 -5.37 0.26 -9.14
CA PRO A 579 -4.94 -0.05 -7.78
C PRO A 579 -5.06 1.16 -6.83
N ASN A 580 -4.86 0.91 -5.55
CA ASN A 580 -5.02 1.88 -4.46
C ASN A 580 -4.20 3.16 -4.62
N ALA A 581 -4.66 4.27 -4.00
CA ALA A 581 -3.95 5.55 -3.91
C ALA A 581 -3.47 6.05 -5.28
N ARG A 582 -2.27 6.62 -5.36
CA ARG A 582 -1.68 7.06 -6.63
C ARG A 582 -1.00 5.96 -7.45
N PHE A 583 -1.01 4.69 -6.99
CA PHE A 583 -0.40 3.60 -7.72
C PHE A 583 -1.11 3.31 -9.04
N ASN A 584 -0.38 2.71 -9.96
CA ASN A 584 -0.88 2.24 -11.26
C ASN A 584 -0.50 0.78 -11.46
N TYR A 585 -1.35 0.05 -12.16
CA TYR A 585 -0.95 -1.19 -12.79
C TYR A 585 -0.09 -0.87 -14.01
N ARG A 586 0.96 -1.68 -14.25
CA ARG A 586 1.75 -1.60 -15.48
C ARG A 586 1.45 -2.77 -16.40
N TYR A 587 1.02 -2.46 -17.60
CA TYR A 587 0.91 -3.43 -18.69
C TYR A 587 2.24 -3.51 -19.44
N LYS A 588 2.86 -4.71 -19.48
CA LYS A 588 4.17 -4.95 -20.11
C LYS A 588 4.01 -5.41 -21.56
N GLY A 589 3.42 -4.56 -22.39
CA GLY A 589 3.09 -4.88 -23.77
C GLY A 589 4.30 -5.14 -24.68
N SER A 590 5.43 -4.47 -24.43
CA SER A 590 6.67 -4.62 -25.20
C SER A 590 7.30 -6.01 -25.05
N LYS A 591 7.08 -6.70 -23.93
CA LYS A 591 7.65 -8.04 -23.70
C LYS A 591 6.97 -9.16 -24.52
N LEU A 592 5.79 -8.89 -25.08
CA LEU A 592 5.16 -9.84 -26.02
C LEU A 592 5.91 -9.95 -27.35
N VAL A 593 6.78 -9.04 -27.66
CA VAL A 593 7.42 -8.89 -28.98
C VAL A 593 8.94 -8.78 -28.91
N SER A 594 9.54 -8.81 -27.71
CA SER A 594 10.99 -8.60 -27.57
C SER A 594 11.79 -9.84 -27.99
N PRO A 595 12.69 -9.72 -28.98
CA PRO A 595 13.67 -10.73 -29.33
C PRO A 595 15.09 -10.45 -28.86
N GLU A 596 15.32 -9.60 -27.88
CA GLU A 596 16.67 -9.28 -27.38
C GLU A 596 16.88 -9.66 -25.93
N SER A 597 16.98 -10.95 -25.65
CA SER A 597 17.89 -11.47 -24.65
C SER A 597 18.64 -12.64 -25.26
N ASP A 598 19.92 -12.47 -25.47
CA ASP A 598 20.86 -13.48 -25.91
C ASP A 598 20.78 -14.74 -25.05
N ALA A 599 20.01 -15.70 -25.51
CA ALA A 599 20.25 -17.12 -25.24
C ALA A 599 19.57 -17.91 -26.33
N LEU A 600 20.24 -17.99 -27.46
CA LEU A 600 19.94 -18.95 -28.53
C LEU A 600 20.08 -20.38 -28.00
N GLN A 601 19.01 -20.93 -27.52
CA GLN A 601 18.88 -22.40 -27.51
C GLN A 601 17.99 -22.81 -28.67
N HIS A 602 18.58 -23.40 -29.68
CA HIS A 602 17.92 -24.12 -30.73
C HIS A 602 17.10 -25.25 -30.11
N VAL A 603 15.79 -25.22 -30.31
CA VAL A 603 14.92 -26.31 -29.89
C VAL A 603 13.98 -26.69 -31.05
N ASP A 604 13.97 -27.96 -31.31
CA ASP A 604 13.44 -28.60 -32.50
C ASP A 604 11.91 -28.86 -32.51
N ALA A 605 11.42 -29.54 -33.50
CA ALA A 605 10.05 -29.72 -33.96
C ALA A 605 9.02 -30.33 -32.96
N SER A 606 9.28 -30.34 -31.65
CA SER A 606 8.44 -31.00 -30.65
C SER A 606 7.52 -30.09 -29.83
N GLY A 607 7.08 -28.93 -30.39
CA GLY A 607 6.14 -28.01 -29.71
C GLY A 607 6.77 -26.98 -28.76
N LYS A 608 8.07 -26.89 -28.73
CA LYS A 608 8.83 -25.92 -27.93
C LYS A 608 8.83 -24.54 -28.61
N ARG A 609 9.03 -23.48 -27.80
CA ARG A 609 9.12 -22.10 -28.30
C ARG A 609 10.39 -21.92 -29.15
N ALA A 610 10.29 -21.23 -30.27
CA ALA A 610 11.40 -20.89 -31.15
C ALA A 610 11.30 -19.44 -31.61
N ARG A 611 12.43 -18.84 -31.97
CA ARG A 611 12.45 -17.54 -32.66
C ARG A 611 11.86 -17.73 -34.05
N VAL A 612 10.80 -16.98 -34.34
CA VAL A 612 10.05 -17.04 -35.57
C VAL A 612 10.12 -15.68 -36.25
N GLU A 613 10.54 -15.63 -37.50
CA GLU A 613 10.43 -14.45 -38.35
C GLU A 613 9.19 -14.60 -39.22
N VAL A 614 8.34 -13.60 -39.24
CA VAL A 614 7.07 -13.60 -39.98
C VAL A 614 7.16 -12.63 -41.15
N TYR A 615 6.75 -13.10 -42.30
CA TYR A 615 6.75 -12.35 -43.56
C TYR A 615 5.32 -12.36 -44.15
N ASN A 616 4.95 -11.25 -44.78
CA ASN A 616 3.74 -11.29 -45.63
C ASN A 616 4.04 -12.04 -46.93
N LEU A 617 3.01 -12.26 -47.74
CA LEU A 617 3.15 -13.00 -49.00
C LEU A 617 4.00 -12.28 -50.06
N SER A 618 4.24 -10.97 -49.89
CA SER A 618 5.14 -10.20 -50.74
C SER A 618 6.58 -10.26 -50.28
N GLY A 619 6.91 -11.04 -49.23
CA GLY A 619 8.25 -11.23 -48.73
C GLY A 619 8.74 -10.11 -47.78
N VAL A 620 7.89 -9.18 -47.40
CA VAL A 620 8.22 -8.14 -46.42
C VAL A 620 8.15 -8.74 -45.03
N LYS A 621 9.22 -8.53 -44.25
CA LYS A 621 9.28 -8.97 -42.85
C LYS A 621 8.32 -8.12 -42.01
N MET A 622 7.35 -8.77 -41.38
CA MET A 622 6.31 -8.15 -40.59
C MET A 622 6.72 -8.08 -39.11
N MET A 623 7.35 -9.14 -38.60
CA MET A 623 7.81 -9.18 -37.21
C MET A 623 8.79 -10.33 -36.97
N THR A 624 9.44 -10.30 -35.80
CA THR A 624 10.17 -11.42 -35.22
C THR A 624 9.62 -11.68 -33.82
N ALA A 625 9.32 -12.92 -33.48
CA ALA A 625 8.76 -13.28 -32.16
C ALA A 625 9.37 -14.60 -31.65
N VAL A 626 9.29 -14.85 -30.36
CA VAL A 626 9.57 -16.14 -29.75
C VAL A 626 8.24 -16.78 -29.35
N CYS A 627 7.79 -17.75 -30.12
CA CYS A 627 6.48 -18.39 -29.90
C CYS A 627 6.54 -19.88 -30.20
N SER A 628 5.46 -20.60 -29.89
CA SER A 628 5.28 -21.96 -30.37
C SER A 628 5.16 -22.00 -31.90
N THR A 629 5.89 -22.91 -32.52
CA THR A 629 5.82 -23.13 -33.99
C THR A 629 4.56 -23.91 -34.44
N SER A 630 3.67 -24.21 -33.51
CA SER A 630 2.35 -24.78 -33.83
C SER A 630 1.47 -23.74 -34.55
N LEU A 631 0.48 -24.17 -35.29
CA LEU A 631 -0.49 -23.27 -35.94
C LEU A 631 -1.24 -22.41 -34.90
N LYS A 632 -1.56 -22.98 -33.74
CA LYS A 632 -2.19 -22.27 -32.62
C LYS A 632 -1.26 -21.18 -32.06
N GLY A 633 0.03 -21.49 -31.84
CA GLY A 633 1.02 -20.54 -31.35
C GLY A 633 1.30 -19.41 -32.36
N LEU A 634 1.38 -19.70 -33.64
CA LEU A 634 1.54 -18.69 -34.69
C LEU A 634 0.28 -17.82 -34.85
N GLY A 635 -0.91 -18.38 -34.64
CA GLY A 635 -2.16 -17.63 -34.64
C GLY A 635 -2.31 -16.65 -33.47
N GLN A 636 -1.51 -16.77 -32.42
CA GLN A 636 -1.49 -15.87 -31.27
C GLN A 636 -0.59 -14.62 -31.48
N LEU A 637 0.15 -14.56 -32.59
CA LEU A 637 1.00 -13.38 -32.89
C LEU A 637 0.15 -12.15 -33.18
N CYS A 638 0.58 -10.99 -32.73
CA CYS A 638 -0.05 -9.69 -33.01
C CYS A 638 0.19 -9.26 -34.46
N LEU A 639 -0.64 -9.74 -35.36
CA LEU A 639 -0.61 -9.47 -36.79
C LEU A 639 -2.02 -9.11 -37.27
N PRO A 640 -2.18 -8.20 -38.24
CA PRO A 640 -3.46 -8.01 -38.94
C PRO A 640 -4.02 -9.30 -39.50
N GLN A 641 -5.32 -9.34 -39.76
CA GLN A 641 -5.91 -10.48 -40.48
C GLN A 641 -5.22 -10.70 -41.83
N GLY A 642 -4.83 -11.92 -42.12
CA GLY A 642 -4.09 -12.19 -43.35
C GLY A 642 -3.35 -13.52 -43.33
N THR A 643 -2.71 -13.82 -44.46
CA THR A 643 -1.89 -15.02 -44.60
C THR A 643 -0.41 -14.65 -44.58
N TYR A 644 0.36 -15.39 -43.79
CA TYR A 644 1.75 -15.11 -43.48
C TYR A 644 2.62 -16.34 -43.64
N LEU A 645 3.93 -16.13 -43.83
CA LEU A 645 4.96 -17.15 -43.81
C LEU A 645 5.81 -16.98 -42.55
N ALA A 646 5.74 -17.94 -41.65
CA ALA A 646 6.60 -18.00 -40.46
C ALA A 646 7.87 -18.79 -40.76
N LYS A 647 9.05 -18.21 -40.51
CA LYS A 647 10.37 -18.79 -40.71
C LYS A 647 11.05 -19.05 -39.38
N PHE A 648 11.52 -20.26 -39.13
CA PHE A 648 12.21 -20.65 -37.89
C PHE A 648 13.34 -21.66 -38.18
N GLY A 649 14.56 -21.23 -38.01
CA GLY A 649 15.74 -21.94 -38.46
C GLY A 649 15.66 -22.21 -39.99
N ASN A 650 15.93 -23.41 -40.39
CA ASN A 650 15.83 -23.83 -41.81
C ASN A 650 14.42 -24.25 -42.24
N LYS A 651 13.40 -24.04 -41.41
CA LYS A 651 12.03 -24.42 -41.68
C LYS A 651 11.15 -23.19 -41.89
N SER A 652 10.10 -23.36 -42.70
CA SER A 652 9.06 -22.35 -42.85
C SER A 652 7.68 -22.96 -42.79
N LYS A 653 6.70 -22.18 -42.34
CA LYS A 653 5.30 -22.59 -42.24
C LYS A 653 4.36 -21.45 -42.60
N LYS A 654 3.42 -21.74 -43.51
CA LYS A 654 2.35 -20.80 -43.85
C LYS A 654 1.22 -20.92 -42.83
N PHE A 655 0.70 -19.78 -42.36
CA PHE A 655 -0.44 -19.75 -41.48
C PHE A 655 -1.33 -18.54 -41.80
N THR A 656 -2.59 -18.62 -41.39
CA THR A 656 -3.56 -17.54 -41.60
C THR A 656 -4.02 -17.04 -40.24
N LYS A 657 -3.89 -15.73 -40.01
CA LYS A 657 -4.50 -15.02 -38.91
C LYS A 657 -5.93 -14.66 -39.33
N LYS A 658 -6.90 -15.18 -38.58
CA LYS A 658 -8.32 -14.90 -38.75
C LYS A 658 -8.74 -13.66 -38.02
#